data_cc7bf15661b4de6dfa912632509ac352
#
_entry.id   cc7bf15661b4de6dfa912632509ac352
#
_cell.length_a   1.000
_cell.length_b   1.000
_cell.length_c   1.000
_cell.angle_alpha   90.00
_cell.angle_beta   90.00
_cell.angle_gamma   90.00
#
_symmetry.space_group_name_H-M   'P 1'
#
loop_
_entity.id
_entity.type
_entity.pdbx_description
1 polymer ?
#
loop_
_entity_poly.entity_id
_entity_poly.type
_entity_poly.pdbx_seq_one_letter_code
_entity_poly.pdbx_strand_id
1 'polypeptide(L)'
;MVEHTMTKETLKNRLTALCGKEISACSEKELYTGLLSLVQEMAKDKESNQGKKKLYYISAEFLIGKLLSNNMINLGIYDTVKNLLEENGKSLSAVEETEPEPSLGNGGLGRLAACFLDSIATLGLNGDGVGLNYHFGLFKQLFKDNKQAEEPNPWIENTSWLTKTDVTYKIPYKNFTLTSRMYDIEVTGYNNRTNKLHLFDMETVDESIVEDGISFDKTDIAKNLTLFLYPDDSDKEGRILRIYQQYFMVSNAARLILDEAITKGSTLYDLADYAVIQINDTHPTMVIPELIRLLTTEHNMEMDDAIEVVSHCCAYTNHTILAEALEKWPVEFFKEAVPQLLPIMEVLDDKVRRKFDDPSVYIIDKNDLVHMAHIDIHYGFSVNGVAALHTDILKETELNNFYKLYPEKFNNKTNGITFRRWLLHSNPELTNFITEFIGDGFKKDAEELKKLDTPVITKNLKQLYRLLDIKAQKKAELAKYLEETQGITINPDSIFDIQIKRLHEYKRQQMNALYLIHKYLEIKKGKKPTTPITAIFGAKAAPAYIIAKDIIHMILCLQQIIDKDPEVKPYLNVVMVNNYNVTLAEKLIPACDISEQISLASKEASGTGNMKFMLNGAVTLGTDDGANVEIHELVGDDNIYIFGDSSETVIERYKKANYCSKDYYDADPAIKEAVDFIISKKMLAVGDKENLERLYKELLTKDWFMTFPDFKSYCEAKEKAFADYEDRTLWARKMLVNISQAGYFSSDRTIGEYDRDIWKLR
;
A
#
# COMPACT_ATOMS: atom_id res chain seq x y z
N MET A 1 17.19 -35.07 -6.55
CA MET A 1 16.21 -35.33 -5.49
C MET A 1 14.83 -35.30 -6.14
N VAL A 2 14.06 -36.38 -6.03
CA VAL A 2 12.70 -36.48 -6.58
C VAL A 2 11.85 -35.46 -5.82
N GLU A 3 11.37 -34.42 -6.48
CA GLU A 3 10.32 -33.55 -5.92
C GLU A 3 9.13 -34.46 -5.57
N HIS A 4 8.90 -34.67 -4.28
CA HIS A 4 7.64 -35.24 -3.82
C HIS A 4 6.55 -34.18 -4.02
N THR A 5 6.08 -34.04 -5.24
CA THR A 5 4.84 -33.32 -5.54
C THR A 5 3.77 -34.02 -4.71
N MET A 6 3.17 -33.31 -3.75
CA MET A 6 2.13 -33.88 -2.91
C MET A 6 0.96 -34.33 -3.79
N THR A 7 0.70 -35.63 -3.84
CA THR A 7 -0.37 -36.17 -4.68
C THR A 7 -1.74 -35.71 -4.16
N LYS A 8 -2.73 -35.65 -5.05
CA LYS A 8 -4.11 -35.33 -4.68
C LYS A 8 -4.64 -36.27 -3.57
N GLU A 9 -4.29 -37.53 -3.63
CA GLU A 9 -4.67 -38.53 -2.61
C GLU A 9 -4.05 -38.21 -1.26
N THR A 10 -2.77 -37.84 -1.24
CA THR A 10 -2.08 -37.45 0.01
C THR A 10 -2.70 -36.17 0.60
N LEU A 11 -3.01 -35.17 -0.25
CA LEU A 11 -3.69 -33.96 0.20
C LEU A 11 -5.07 -34.27 0.79
N LYS A 12 -5.86 -35.12 0.13
CA LYS A 12 -7.18 -35.53 0.62
C LYS A 12 -7.08 -36.18 2.00
N ASN A 13 -6.19 -37.15 2.14
CA ASN A 13 -6.03 -37.87 3.38
C ASN A 13 -5.58 -36.97 4.55
N ARG A 14 -4.61 -36.06 4.28
CA ARG A 14 -4.15 -35.09 5.29
C ARG A 14 -5.25 -34.12 5.69
N LEU A 15 -5.97 -33.57 4.71
CA LEU A 15 -7.05 -32.61 4.98
C LEU A 15 -8.19 -33.29 5.76
N THR A 16 -8.59 -34.49 5.38
CA THR A 16 -9.60 -35.28 6.10
C THR A 16 -9.17 -35.52 7.56
N ALA A 17 -7.90 -35.87 7.77
CA ALA A 17 -7.36 -36.09 9.14
C ALA A 17 -7.37 -34.78 9.96
N LEU A 18 -6.98 -33.67 9.38
CA LEU A 18 -6.97 -32.35 10.04
C LEU A 18 -8.39 -31.85 10.37
N CYS A 19 -9.36 -32.10 9.50
CA CYS A 19 -10.76 -31.73 9.72
C CYS A 19 -11.50 -32.72 10.63
N GLY A 20 -10.96 -33.94 10.83
CA GLY A 20 -11.60 -34.99 11.61
C GLY A 20 -12.86 -35.62 10.99
N LYS A 21 -13.14 -35.31 9.73
CA LYS A 21 -14.30 -35.81 8.96
C LYS A 21 -14.09 -35.62 7.45
N GLU A 22 -14.94 -36.26 6.66
CA GLU A 22 -14.90 -36.16 5.19
C GLU A 22 -15.06 -34.72 4.72
N ILE A 23 -14.37 -34.34 3.63
CA ILE A 23 -14.35 -32.97 3.06
C ILE A 23 -15.77 -32.49 2.75
N SER A 24 -16.60 -33.35 2.18
CA SER A 24 -17.99 -33.04 1.82
C SER A 24 -18.87 -32.69 3.04
N ALA A 25 -18.52 -33.19 4.23
CA ALA A 25 -19.23 -32.95 5.48
C ALA A 25 -18.72 -31.74 6.27
N CYS A 26 -17.63 -31.12 5.84
CA CYS A 26 -17.04 -29.94 6.49
C CYS A 26 -17.79 -28.64 6.13
N SER A 27 -17.85 -27.70 7.07
CA SER A 27 -18.18 -26.31 6.77
C SER A 27 -16.99 -25.62 6.08
N GLU A 28 -17.24 -24.48 5.43
CA GLU A 28 -16.19 -23.66 4.80
C GLU A 28 -15.12 -23.24 5.82
N LYS A 29 -15.54 -22.87 7.04
CA LYS A 29 -14.61 -22.48 8.12
C LYS A 29 -13.74 -23.64 8.60
N GLU A 30 -14.29 -24.82 8.72
CA GLU A 30 -13.53 -26.04 9.08
C GLU A 30 -12.51 -26.38 7.99
N LEU A 31 -12.90 -26.27 6.72
CA LEU A 31 -12.00 -26.47 5.59
C LEU A 31 -10.88 -25.43 5.56
N TYR A 32 -11.21 -24.16 5.83
CA TYR A 32 -10.20 -23.12 5.96
C TYR A 32 -9.18 -23.45 7.06
N THR A 33 -9.65 -23.80 8.25
CA THR A 33 -8.77 -24.12 9.38
C THR A 33 -7.87 -25.32 9.08
N GLY A 34 -8.42 -26.35 8.45
CA GLY A 34 -7.66 -27.53 8.03
C GLY A 34 -6.62 -27.21 6.95
N LEU A 35 -7.02 -26.44 5.94
CA LEU A 35 -6.11 -26.00 4.87
C LEU A 35 -5.02 -25.06 5.40
N LEU A 36 -5.35 -24.12 6.28
CA LEU A 36 -4.35 -23.26 6.92
C LEU A 36 -3.28 -24.11 7.61
N SER A 37 -3.69 -25.07 8.45
CA SER A 37 -2.76 -25.95 9.16
C SER A 37 -1.89 -26.74 8.20
N LEU A 38 -2.48 -27.31 7.15
CA LEU A 38 -1.77 -28.07 6.14
C LEU A 38 -0.73 -27.24 5.40
N VAL A 39 -1.15 -26.06 4.93
CA VAL A 39 -0.28 -25.15 4.16
C VAL A 39 0.83 -24.57 5.03
N GLN A 40 0.52 -24.23 6.29
CA GLN A 40 1.53 -23.76 7.25
C GLN A 40 2.59 -24.83 7.55
N GLU A 41 2.19 -26.08 7.74
CA GLU A 41 3.13 -27.21 7.90
C GLU A 41 4.00 -27.36 6.66
N MET A 42 3.39 -27.35 5.48
CA MET A 42 4.14 -27.45 4.20
C MET A 42 5.15 -26.31 4.03
N ALA A 43 4.78 -25.07 4.40
CA ALA A 43 5.66 -23.93 4.33
C ALA A 43 6.86 -24.07 5.29
N LYS A 44 6.61 -24.55 6.52
CA LYS A 44 7.66 -24.78 7.52
C LYS A 44 8.64 -25.88 7.11
N ASP A 45 8.19 -26.85 6.33
CA ASP A 45 9.03 -27.95 5.82
C ASP A 45 9.93 -27.52 4.64
N LYS A 46 9.71 -26.33 4.09
CA LYS A 46 10.56 -25.82 3.02
C LYS A 46 11.88 -25.27 3.55
N GLU A 47 12.91 -25.39 2.72
CA GLU A 47 14.20 -24.76 3.04
C GLU A 47 14.08 -23.24 3.02
N SER A 48 14.59 -22.60 4.06
CA SER A 48 14.75 -21.16 4.08
C SER A 48 15.87 -20.72 3.14
N ASN A 49 15.72 -19.55 2.54
CA ASN A 49 16.81 -18.94 1.82
C ASN A 49 17.97 -18.63 2.76
N GLN A 50 19.20 -18.93 2.33
CA GLN A 50 20.40 -18.84 3.16
C GLN A 50 21.44 -17.94 2.51
N GLY A 51 22.34 -17.40 3.34
CA GLY A 51 23.48 -16.58 2.93
C GLY A 51 24.25 -16.10 4.15
N LYS A 52 25.51 -15.68 3.97
CA LYS A 52 26.28 -15.04 5.04
C LYS A 52 25.59 -13.73 5.45
N LYS A 53 25.29 -12.88 4.47
CA LYS A 53 24.62 -11.61 4.66
C LYS A 53 23.10 -11.78 4.60
N LYS A 54 22.39 -11.12 5.50
CA LYS A 54 20.93 -11.16 5.58
C LYS A 54 20.35 -9.75 5.50
N LEU A 55 19.27 -9.61 4.73
CA LEU A 55 18.46 -8.40 4.67
C LEU A 55 17.45 -8.41 5.82
N TYR A 56 17.33 -7.28 6.50
CA TYR A 56 16.24 -6.97 7.43
C TYR A 56 15.44 -5.81 6.87
N TYR A 57 14.24 -6.12 6.35
CA TYR A 57 13.34 -5.11 5.80
C TYR A 57 12.41 -4.64 6.91
N ILE A 58 12.69 -3.46 7.49
CA ILE A 58 11.95 -2.94 8.64
C ILE A 58 10.89 -1.96 8.17
N SER A 59 9.64 -2.24 8.48
CA SER A 59 8.50 -1.42 8.09
C SER A 59 7.46 -1.33 9.19
N ALA A 60 6.86 -0.15 9.35
CA ALA A 60 5.75 0.06 10.28
C ALA A 60 4.52 -0.78 9.91
N GLU A 61 4.37 -1.13 8.63
CA GLU A 61 3.21 -1.87 8.15
C GLU A 61 3.55 -2.90 7.08
N PHE A 62 2.81 -4.02 7.11
CA PHE A 62 2.85 -5.08 6.11
C PHE A 62 1.43 -5.48 5.75
N LEU A 63 0.90 -4.93 4.66
CA LEU A 63 -0.45 -5.22 4.19
C LEU A 63 -0.46 -6.51 3.37
N ILE A 64 -0.30 -7.64 4.05
CA ILE A 64 -0.06 -8.93 3.43
C ILE A 64 -1.31 -9.54 2.77
N GLY A 65 -2.51 -9.10 3.15
CA GLY A 65 -3.75 -9.69 2.65
C GLY A 65 -3.98 -11.12 3.13
N LYS A 66 -5.01 -11.77 2.63
CA LYS A 66 -5.25 -13.20 2.89
C LYS A 66 -4.12 -14.05 2.32
N LEU A 67 -3.73 -15.10 3.02
CA LEU A 67 -2.53 -15.88 2.71
C LEU A 67 -2.81 -17.27 2.14
N LEU A 68 -4.01 -17.84 2.36
CA LEU A 68 -4.28 -19.22 1.98
C LEU A 68 -3.97 -19.48 0.49
N SER A 69 -4.64 -18.79 -0.40
CA SER A 69 -4.46 -18.99 -1.84
C SER A 69 -3.11 -18.50 -2.33
N ASN A 70 -2.61 -17.38 -1.79
CA ASN A 70 -1.26 -16.91 -2.12
C ASN A 70 -0.21 -17.99 -1.83
N ASN A 71 -0.27 -18.60 -0.66
CA ASN A 71 0.67 -19.65 -0.27
C ASN A 71 0.48 -20.93 -1.09
N MET A 72 -0.77 -21.30 -1.41
CA MET A 72 -1.04 -22.46 -2.25
C MET A 72 -0.51 -22.28 -3.68
N ILE A 73 -0.59 -21.07 -4.24
CA ILE A 73 0.01 -20.72 -5.54
C ILE A 73 1.53 -20.87 -5.47
N ASN A 74 2.15 -20.26 -4.48
CA ASN A 74 3.61 -20.30 -4.32
C ASN A 74 4.14 -21.73 -4.07
N LEU A 75 3.36 -22.56 -3.37
CA LEU A 75 3.70 -23.97 -3.10
C LEU A 75 3.30 -24.92 -4.26
N GLY A 76 2.64 -24.41 -5.30
CA GLY A 76 2.25 -25.19 -6.47
C GLY A 76 1.11 -26.18 -6.26
N ILE A 77 0.26 -25.97 -5.25
CA ILE A 77 -0.85 -26.87 -4.92
C ILE A 77 -2.24 -26.27 -5.12
N TYR A 78 -2.32 -25.01 -5.56
CA TYR A 78 -3.59 -24.30 -5.67
C TYR A 78 -4.63 -25.04 -6.52
N ASP A 79 -4.28 -25.45 -7.75
CA ASP A 79 -5.20 -26.13 -8.66
C ASP A 79 -5.60 -27.51 -8.11
N THR A 80 -4.67 -28.22 -7.48
CA THR A 80 -4.95 -29.53 -6.88
C THR A 80 -5.95 -29.44 -5.76
N VAL A 81 -5.81 -28.43 -4.86
CA VAL A 81 -6.74 -28.18 -3.76
C VAL A 81 -8.10 -27.73 -4.32
N LYS A 82 -8.12 -26.81 -5.27
CA LYS A 82 -9.36 -26.33 -5.89
C LYS A 82 -10.16 -27.49 -6.49
N ASN A 83 -9.53 -28.33 -7.30
CA ASN A 83 -10.18 -29.51 -7.91
C ASN A 83 -10.64 -30.51 -6.85
N LEU A 84 -9.85 -30.74 -5.80
CA LEU A 84 -10.23 -31.61 -4.69
C LEU A 84 -11.51 -31.14 -3.98
N LEU A 85 -11.61 -29.84 -3.72
CA LEU A 85 -12.79 -29.25 -3.10
C LEU A 85 -14.02 -29.35 -4.00
N GLU A 86 -13.88 -29.00 -5.29
CA GLU A 86 -14.98 -29.08 -6.28
C GLU A 86 -15.52 -30.51 -6.42
N GLU A 87 -14.67 -31.53 -6.47
CA GLU A 87 -15.06 -32.94 -6.50
C GLU A 87 -15.84 -33.39 -5.26
N ASN A 88 -15.67 -32.70 -4.14
CA ASN A 88 -16.40 -32.94 -2.91
C ASN A 88 -17.57 -31.95 -2.67
N GLY A 89 -17.97 -31.22 -3.73
CA GLY A 89 -19.10 -30.29 -3.70
C GLY A 89 -18.82 -29.01 -2.91
N LYS A 90 -17.53 -28.62 -2.79
CA LYS A 90 -17.10 -27.41 -2.05
C LYS A 90 -16.46 -26.39 -3.01
N SER A 91 -16.54 -25.13 -2.63
CA SER A 91 -15.92 -24.02 -3.38
C SER A 91 -14.73 -23.46 -2.64
N LEU A 92 -13.57 -23.40 -3.29
CA LEU A 92 -12.38 -22.77 -2.69
C LEU A 92 -12.63 -21.30 -2.39
N SER A 93 -13.33 -20.55 -3.27
CA SER A 93 -13.63 -19.14 -3.01
C SER A 93 -14.53 -18.94 -1.78
N ALA A 94 -15.48 -19.84 -1.53
CA ALA A 94 -16.30 -19.81 -0.32
C ALA A 94 -15.46 -20.10 0.95
N VAL A 95 -14.48 -20.99 0.84
CA VAL A 95 -13.54 -21.28 1.93
C VAL A 95 -12.67 -20.06 2.21
N GLU A 96 -12.13 -19.42 1.18
CA GLU A 96 -11.32 -18.19 1.28
C GLU A 96 -12.07 -17.04 1.95
N GLU A 97 -13.38 -16.91 1.72
CA GLU A 97 -14.19 -15.87 2.37
C GLU A 97 -14.21 -15.98 3.89
N THR A 98 -13.99 -17.18 4.44
CA THR A 98 -13.95 -17.37 5.91
C THR A 98 -12.62 -16.98 6.53
N GLU A 99 -11.56 -16.73 5.73
CA GLU A 99 -10.27 -16.29 6.21
C GLU A 99 -10.35 -14.84 6.71
N PRO A 100 -9.94 -14.53 7.96
CA PRO A 100 -9.80 -13.14 8.37
C PRO A 100 -8.59 -12.53 7.68
N GLU A 101 -8.77 -11.38 7.04
CA GLU A 101 -7.64 -10.64 6.44
C GLU A 101 -6.76 -10.07 7.54
N PRO A 102 -5.44 -10.35 7.56
CA PRO A 102 -4.54 -9.78 8.55
C PRO A 102 -4.55 -8.25 8.53
N SER A 103 -4.66 -7.63 9.70
CA SER A 103 -4.77 -6.18 9.89
C SER A 103 -3.42 -5.56 10.26
N LEU A 104 -2.41 -5.73 9.41
CA LEU A 104 -1.02 -5.35 9.66
C LEU A 104 -0.55 -4.17 8.82
N GLY A 105 -1.43 -3.54 8.08
CA GLY A 105 -1.12 -2.42 7.20
C GLY A 105 -2.36 -1.70 6.72
N ASN A 106 -2.17 -0.60 6.01
CA ASN A 106 -3.28 0.24 5.55
C ASN A 106 -3.23 0.60 4.07
N GLY A 107 -2.09 0.95 3.54
CA GLY A 107 -2.03 1.58 2.22
C GLY A 107 -0.89 1.08 1.35
N GLY A 108 -0.46 1.94 0.43
CA GLY A 108 0.58 1.64 -0.55
C GLY A 108 1.90 1.19 0.05
N LEU A 109 2.33 1.82 1.14
CA LEU A 109 3.57 1.47 1.85
C LEU A 109 3.55 0.02 2.35
N GLY A 110 2.46 -0.38 3.02
CA GLY A 110 2.32 -1.72 3.58
C GLY A 110 2.15 -2.78 2.51
N ARG A 111 1.39 -2.49 1.44
CA ARG A 111 1.24 -3.45 0.34
C ARG A 111 2.53 -3.61 -0.46
N LEU A 112 3.29 -2.54 -0.64
CA LEU A 112 4.60 -2.60 -1.26
C LEU A 112 5.54 -3.51 -0.46
N ALA A 113 5.60 -3.32 0.87
CA ALA A 113 6.40 -4.17 1.76
C ALA A 113 6.02 -5.66 1.60
N ALA A 114 4.73 -5.98 1.50
CA ALA A 114 4.27 -7.34 1.28
C ALA A 114 4.67 -7.89 -0.10
N CYS A 115 4.57 -7.11 -1.17
CA CYS A 115 5.06 -7.48 -2.50
C CYS A 115 6.57 -7.74 -2.49
N PHE A 116 7.33 -6.93 -1.77
CA PHE A 116 8.77 -7.08 -1.67
C PHE A 116 9.15 -8.35 -0.92
N LEU A 117 8.47 -8.69 0.18
CA LEU A 117 8.72 -9.95 0.87
C LEU A 117 8.49 -11.17 -0.03
N ASP A 118 7.40 -11.17 -0.80
CA ASP A 118 7.11 -12.21 -1.78
C ASP A 118 8.24 -12.35 -2.83
N SER A 119 8.69 -11.23 -3.37
CA SER A 119 9.77 -11.23 -4.36
C SER A 119 11.14 -11.60 -3.78
N ILE A 120 11.45 -11.15 -2.56
CA ILE A 120 12.69 -11.51 -1.86
C ILE A 120 12.76 -13.05 -1.70
N ALA A 121 11.66 -13.66 -1.23
CA ALA A 121 11.57 -15.10 -1.09
C ALA A 121 11.65 -15.82 -2.45
N THR A 122 10.92 -15.33 -3.46
CA THR A 122 10.86 -15.92 -4.80
C THR A 122 12.20 -15.89 -5.52
N LEU A 123 12.98 -14.83 -5.34
CA LEU A 123 14.30 -14.70 -5.95
C LEU A 123 15.40 -15.46 -5.20
N GLY A 124 15.06 -16.13 -4.12
CA GLY A 124 16.01 -16.92 -3.34
C GLY A 124 16.96 -16.08 -2.48
N LEU A 125 16.55 -14.87 -2.12
CA LEU A 125 17.36 -13.97 -1.33
C LEU A 125 17.15 -14.20 0.17
N ASN A 126 18.24 -14.16 0.95
CA ASN A 126 18.22 -14.28 2.40
C ASN A 126 17.75 -12.96 3.02
N GLY A 127 16.45 -12.81 3.23
CA GLY A 127 15.89 -11.57 3.77
C GLY A 127 14.54 -11.76 4.44
N ASP A 128 14.40 -11.15 5.62
CA ASP A 128 13.17 -11.19 6.40
C ASP A 128 12.58 -9.80 6.59
N GLY A 129 11.27 -9.75 6.80
CA GLY A 129 10.57 -8.56 7.25
C GLY A 129 10.59 -8.46 8.78
N VAL A 130 10.58 -7.24 9.30
CA VAL A 130 10.46 -6.97 10.73
C VAL A 130 9.45 -5.84 10.95
N GLY A 131 8.45 -6.08 11.80
CA GLY A 131 7.41 -5.12 12.15
C GLY A 131 6.74 -5.45 13.47
N LEU A 132 5.54 -4.89 13.67
CA LEU A 132 4.73 -5.07 14.87
C LEU A 132 3.48 -5.91 14.61
N ASN A 133 3.06 -6.67 15.61
CA ASN A 133 1.85 -7.50 15.55
C ASN A 133 0.64 -6.71 16.04
N TYR A 134 0.07 -5.86 15.18
CA TYR A 134 -1.12 -5.09 15.54
C TYR A 134 -2.34 -6.02 15.68
N HIS A 135 -3.07 -5.88 16.79
CA HIS A 135 -4.26 -6.69 17.08
C HIS A 135 -5.48 -6.22 16.29
N PHE A 136 -5.62 -4.90 16.10
CA PHE A 136 -6.79 -4.26 15.53
C PHE A 136 -6.52 -3.47 14.24
N GLY A 137 -5.28 -3.50 13.74
CA GLY A 137 -4.87 -2.80 12.53
C GLY A 137 -5.05 -1.30 12.60
N LEU A 138 -5.39 -0.69 11.45
CA LEU A 138 -5.75 0.73 11.40
C LEU A 138 -7.13 0.92 12.02
N PHE A 139 -8.16 0.42 11.41
CA PHE A 139 -9.53 0.27 11.87
C PHE A 139 -10.38 -0.45 10.80
N LYS A 140 -11.51 -0.97 11.20
CA LYS A 140 -12.60 -1.37 10.29
C LYS A 140 -13.47 -0.15 10.02
N GLN A 141 -13.66 0.17 8.74
CA GLN A 141 -14.51 1.29 8.33
C GLN A 141 -15.96 0.86 8.23
N LEU A 142 -16.84 1.68 8.81
CA LEU A 142 -18.28 1.60 8.65
C LEU A 142 -18.80 2.94 8.14
N PHE A 143 -19.96 2.91 7.49
CA PHE A 143 -20.68 4.13 7.11
C PHE A 143 -21.95 4.25 7.94
N LYS A 144 -22.09 5.37 8.64
CA LYS A 144 -23.24 5.70 9.45
C LYS A 144 -23.64 7.15 9.19
N ASP A 145 -24.89 7.40 8.85
CA ASP A 145 -25.39 8.74 8.50
C ASP A 145 -24.53 9.43 7.41
N ASN A 146 -24.16 8.68 6.39
CA ASN A 146 -23.25 9.11 5.32
C ASN A 146 -21.87 9.60 5.80
N LYS A 147 -21.41 9.11 6.94
CA LYS A 147 -20.09 9.43 7.50
C LYS A 147 -19.28 8.17 7.76
N GLN A 148 -17.95 8.32 7.69
CA GLN A 148 -17.06 7.26 8.16
C GLN A 148 -17.16 7.12 9.68
N ALA A 149 -17.34 5.89 10.14
CA ALA A 149 -17.14 5.47 11.52
C ALA A 149 -16.05 4.40 11.59
N GLU A 150 -15.40 4.28 12.71
CA GLU A 150 -14.27 3.39 12.91
C GLU A 150 -14.54 2.40 14.06
N GLU A 151 -14.17 1.15 13.84
CA GLU A 151 -14.17 0.07 14.83
C GLU A 151 -12.85 -0.68 14.80
N PRO A 152 -12.51 -1.42 15.88
CA PRO A 152 -11.37 -2.35 15.84
C PRO A 152 -11.54 -3.38 14.71
N ASN A 153 -10.42 -3.80 14.14
CA ASN A 153 -10.40 -4.80 13.06
C ASN A 153 -9.61 -6.05 13.49
N PRO A 154 -10.15 -6.88 14.39
CA PRO A 154 -9.48 -8.07 14.88
C PRO A 154 -9.31 -9.11 13.77
N TRP A 155 -8.20 -9.82 13.79
CA TRP A 155 -7.88 -10.83 12.78
C TRP A 155 -7.21 -12.09 13.35
N ILE A 156 -6.72 -12.01 14.59
CA ILE A 156 -5.98 -13.10 15.25
C ILE A 156 -6.99 -14.09 15.86
N GLU A 157 -6.97 -15.30 15.35
CA GLU A 157 -7.78 -16.41 15.83
C GLU A 157 -6.88 -17.48 16.51
N ASN A 158 -7.50 -18.46 17.18
CA ASN A 158 -6.76 -19.56 17.83
C ASN A 158 -5.88 -20.33 16.85
N THR A 159 -6.38 -20.57 15.64
CA THR A 159 -5.58 -21.10 14.53
C THR A 159 -5.35 -19.95 13.56
N SER A 160 -4.10 -19.53 13.41
CA SER A 160 -3.71 -18.40 12.58
C SER A 160 -2.37 -18.67 11.89
N TRP A 161 -1.99 -17.77 10.98
CA TRP A 161 -0.68 -17.84 10.30
C TRP A 161 0.49 -17.53 11.22
N LEU A 162 0.23 -16.97 12.41
CA LEU A 162 1.27 -16.63 13.39
C LEU A 162 1.83 -17.88 14.07
N THR A 163 3.15 -17.95 14.17
CA THR A 163 3.85 -18.91 14.99
C THR A 163 4.52 -18.18 16.15
N LYS A 164 4.11 -18.46 17.38
CA LYS A 164 4.75 -17.94 18.57
C LYS A 164 6.16 -18.52 18.70
N THR A 165 7.16 -17.67 18.88
CA THR A 165 8.55 -18.10 19.09
C THR A 165 8.96 -17.93 20.55
N ASP A 166 10.14 -18.45 20.92
CA ASP A 166 10.73 -18.27 22.25
C ASP A 166 11.59 -16.99 22.36
N VAL A 167 11.66 -16.20 21.27
CA VAL A 167 12.45 -14.97 21.25
C VAL A 167 11.71 -13.88 22.00
N THR A 168 12.33 -13.37 23.05
CA THR A 168 11.83 -12.29 23.90
C THR A 168 12.94 -11.30 24.16
N TYR A 169 12.59 -10.02 24.26
CA TYR A 169 13.51 -8.96 24.62
C TYR A 169 12.91 -8.05 25.68
N LYS A 170 13.79 -7.39 26.43
CA LYS A 170 13.44 -6.32 27.38
C LYS A 170 13.70 -4.98 26.72
N ILE A 171 12.63 -4.23 26.47
CA ILE A 171 12.68 -2.94 25.81
C ILE A 171 12.55 -1.83 26.84
N PRO A 172 13.63 -1.05 27.11
CA PRO A 172 13.64 -0.04 28.14
C PRO A 172 13.02 1.27 27.65
N TYR A 173 12.19 1.85 28.47
CA TYR A 173 11.72 3.24 28.38
C TYR A 173 12.12 4.01 29.64
N LYS A 174 11.85 5.31 29.68
CA LYS A 174 12.28 6.15 30.82
C LYS A 174 11.84 5.59 32.18
N ASN A 175 10.58 5.21 32.30
CA ASN A 175 9.96 4.86 33.58
C ASN A 175 9.58 3.39 33.74
N PHE A 176 9.74 2.59 32.69
CA PHE A 176 9.33 1.18 32.67
C PHE A 176 10.09 0.41 31.58
N THR A 177 9.97 -0.91 31.65
CA THR A 177 10.52 -1.83 30.64
C THR A 177 9.40 -2.75 30.17
N LEU A 178 9.26 -2.92 28.86
CA LEU A 178 8.31 -3.86 28.28
C LEU A 178 9.01 -5.16 27.89
N THR A 179 8.34 -6.28 28.11
CA THR A 179 8.77 -7.57 27.58
C THR A 179 8.10 -7.81 26.24
N SER A 180 8.90 -8.04 25.22
CA SER A 180 8.41 -8.39 23.87
C SER A 180 8.41 -9.89 23.65
N ARG A 181 7.64 -10.31 22.65
CA ARG A 181 7.65 -11.66 22.09
C ARG A 181 7.59 -11.57 20.58
N MET A 182 8.42 -12.35 19.90
CA MET A 182 8.42 -12.45 18.45
C MET A 182 7.44 -13.52 17.99
N TYR A 183 6.63 -13.17 17.00
CA TYR A 183 5.75 -14.06 16.25
C TYR A 183 6.18 -14.06 14.79
N ASP A 184 6.25 -15.24 14.18
CA ASP A 184 6.66 -15.39 12.79
C ASP A 184 5.48 -15.76 11.89
N ILE A 185 5.49 -15.19 10.68
CA ILE A 185 4.69 -15.66 9.56
C ILE A 185 5.65 -16.16 8.49
N GLU A 186 5.41 -17.38 7.98
CA GLU A 186 6.19 -17.92 6.87
C GLU A 186 5.87 -17.15 5.58
N VAL A 187 6.88 -16.65 4.91
CA VAL A 187 6.78 -15.98 3.61
C VAL A 187 7.20 -16.99 2.54
N THR A 188 6.22 -17.51 1.82
CA THR A 188 6.47 -18.48 0.75
C THR A 188 6.99 -17.80 -0.50
N GLY A 189 7.96 -18.41 -1.17
CA GLY A 189 8.43 -18.01 -2.49
C GLY A 189 7.86 -18.89 -3.59
N TYR A 190 7.76 -18.37 -4.80
CA TYR A 190 7.35 -19.10 -6.01
C TYR A 190 8.51 -19.96 -6.58
N ASN A 191 9.31 -20.48 -5.69
CA ASN A 191 10.53 -21.26 -5.97
C ASN A 191 10.72 -22.44 -4.98
N ASN A 192 9.68 -22.76 -4.24
CA ASN A 192 9.67 -23.82 -3.24
C ASN A 192 10.58 -23.54 -2.00
N ARG A 193 10.84 -22.28 -1.69
CA ARG A 193 11.63 -21.81 -0.53
C ARG A 193 10.83 -20.82 0.30
N THR A 194 11.30 -20.50 1.49
CA THR A 194 10.64 -19.59 2.42
C THR A 194 11.63 -18.59 3.02
N ASN A 195 11.06 -17.44 3.43
CA ASN A 195 11.65 -16.51 4.39
C ASN A 195 10.64 -16.27 5.52
N LYS A 196 10.88 -15.28 6.36
CA LYS A 196 9.99 -14.97 7.48
C LYS A 196 9.62 -13.49 7.54
N LEU A 197 8.45 -13.26 8.10
CA LEU A 197 8.03 -11.95 8.61
C LEU A 197 8.00 -12.07 10.14
N HIS A 198 8.91 -11.33 10.80
CA HIS A 198 8.98 -11.27 12.26
C HIS A 198 8.12 -10.12 12.77
N LEU A 199 7.12 -10.43 13.58
CA LEU A 199 6.19 -9.48 14.16
C LEU A 199 6.36 -9.49 15.68
N PHE A 200 6.74 -8.35 16.24
CA PHE A 200 6.92 -8.21 17.69
C PHE A 200 5.63 -7.74 18.35
N ASP A 201 5.30 -8.37 19.46
CA ASP A 201 4.16 -8.04 20.30
C ASP A 201 4.61 -7.87 21.74
N MET A 202 3.75 -7.30 22.57
CA MET A 202 3.97 -7.17 24.02
C MET A 202 3.33 -8.33 24.78
N GLU A 203 3.98 -8.78 25.83
CA GLU A 203 3.39 -9.79 26.73
C GLU A 203 2.20 -9.24 27.54
N THR A 204 2.11 -7.93 27.71
CA THR A 204 1.10 -7.27 28.55
C THR A 204 -0.03 -6.61 27.75
N VAL A 205 -0.10 -6.81 26.43
CA VAL A 205 -1.15 -6.23 25.60
C VAL A 205 -2.54 -6.61 26.10
N ASP A 206 -3.46 -5.65 26.15
CA ASP A 206 -4.82 -5.85 26.66
C ASP A 206 -5.85 -5.23 25.71
N GLU A 207 -6.51 -6.09 24.93
CA GLU A 207 -7.55 -5.70 23.98
C GLU A 207 -8.78 -5.09 24.65
N SER A 208 -9.03 -5.41 25.93
CA SER A 208 -10.23 -4.97 26.66
C SER A 208 -10.25 -3.49 26.99
N ILE A 209 -9.12 -2.80 26.86
CA ILE A 209 -9.04 -1.35 27.16
C ILE A 209 -9.66 -0.46 26.04
N VAL A 210 -9.96 -1.04 24.89
CA VAL A 210 -10.60 -0.30 23.79
C VAL A 210 -12.08 -0.13 24.12
N GLU A 211 -12.50 1.12 24.18
CA GLU A 211 -13.87 1.53 24.46
C GLU A 211 -14.39 2.34 23.28
N ASP A 212 -15.69 2.44 23.10
CA ASP A 212 -16.39 3.29 22.13
C ASP A 212 -15.63 3.54 20.81
N GLY A 213 -15.81 2.66 19.85
CA GLY A 213 -15.10 2.71 18.56
C GLY A 213 -13.65 2.28 18.68
N ILE A 214 -12.71 3.20 18.46
CA ILE A 214 -11.26 2.95 18.55
C ILE A 214 -10.58 3.72 19.68
N SER A 215 -11.34 4.23 20.63
CA SER A 215 -10.84 5.02 21.76
C SER A 215 -10.19 4.15 22.84
N PHE A 216 -9.10 4.62 23.40
CA PHE A 216 -8.40 3.96 24.51
C PHE A 216 -7.52 4.99 25.25
N ASP A 217 -7.07 4.66 26.45
CA ASP A 217 -6.09 5.47 27.18
C ASP A 217 -4.72 5.38 26.52
N LYS A 218 -4.32 6.45 25.82
CA LYS A 218 -3.05 6.54 25.09
C LYS A 218 -1.82 6.58 25.99
N THR A 219 -2.00 6.78 27.29
CA THR A 219 -0.90 6.83 28.26
C THR A 219 -0.57 5.47 28.86
N ASP A 220 -1.46 4.51 28.76
CA ASP A 220 -1.24 3.13 29.26
C ASP A 220 -0.47 2.28 28.25
N ILE A 221 0.80 2.64 28.05
CA ILE A 221 1.69 2.04 27.05
C ILE A 221 1.83 0.52 27.23
N ALA A 222 1.89 0.07 28.47
CA ALA A 222 2.04 -1.35 28.78
C ALA A 222 0.86 -2.22 28.32
N LYS A 223 -0.27 -1.62 27.96
CA LYS A 223 -1.45 -2.32 27.45
C LYS A 223 -1.80 -2.00 26.02
N ASN A 224 -1.42 -0.81 25.50
CA ASN A 224 -1.98 -0.30 24.24
C ASN A 224 -1.05 -0.39 23.02
N LEU A 225 0.25 -0.60 23.20
CA LEU A 225 1.27 -0.29 22.19
C LEU A 225 1.08 -1.04 20.87
N THR A 226 0.63 -2.28 20.90
CA THR A 226 0.44 -3.13 19.72
C THR A 226 -1.03 -3.34 19.34
N LEU A 227 -1.95 -2.49 19.84
CA LEU A 227 -3.36 -2.57 19.46
C LEU A 227 -3.62 -2.03 18.06
N PHE A 228 -3.23 -0.77 17.80
CA PHE A 228 -3.54 -0.07 16.55
C PHE A 228 -2.29 0.40 15.80
N LEU A 229 -2.33 0.24 14.49
CA LEU A 229 -1.46 0.94 13.54
C LEU A 229 -1.93 2.40 13.43
N TYR A 230 -1.00 3.34 13.51
CA TYR A 230 -1.28 4.78 13.42
C TYR A 230 -2.44 5.26 14.32
N PRO A 231 -2.30 5.15 15.65
CA PRO A 231 -3.29 5.69 16.56
C PRO A 231 -3.57 7.18 16.30
N ASP A 232 -4.74 7.65 16.72
CA ASP A 232 -5.09 9.06 16.62
C ASP A 232 -4.02 9.94 17.27
N ASP A 233 -3.40 10.81 16.48
CA ASP A 233 -2.31 11.71 16.84
C ASP A 233 -2.74 13.19 16.85
N SER A 234 -4.03 13.44 17.03
CA SER A 234 -4.58 14.79 17.15
C SER A 234 -4.17 15.51 18.43
N ASP A 235 -3.76 14.78 19.47
CA ASP A 235 -3.27 15.28 20.73
C ASP A 235 -1.79 14.90 20.99
N LYS A 236 -1.21 15.46 22.07
CA LYS A 236 0.18 15.21 22.45
C LYS A 236 0.40 13.73 22.78
N GLU A 237 -0.52 13.11 23.51
CA GLU A 237 -0.43 11.71 23.94
C GLU A 237 -0.40 10.78 22.74
N GLY A 238 -1.21 11.05 21.73
CA GLY A 238 -1.21 10.28 20.47
C GLY A 238 0.07 10.45 19.66
N ARG A 239 0.63 11.66 19.63
CA ARG A 239 1.89 11.91 18.93
C ARG A 239 3.07 11.23 19.60
N ILE A 240 3.17 11.31 20.92
CA ILE A 240 4.24 10.63 21.64
C ILE A 240 4.10 9.12 21.60
N LEU A 241 2.87 8.59 21.54
CA LEU A 241 2.63 7.15 21.37
C LEU A 241 3.30 6.59 20.10
N ARG A 242 3.40 7.37 19.03
CA ARG A 242 4.14 6.97 17.83
C ARG A 242 5.62 6.76 18.11
N ILE A 243 6.23 7.58 18.96
CA ILE A 243 7.63 7.37 19.38
C ILE A 243 7.77 6.06 20.15
N TYR A 244 6.86 5.76 21.09
CA TYR A 244 6.85 4.50 21.82
C TYR A 244 6.74 3.30 20.88
N GLN A 245 5.84 3.36 19.89
CA GLN A 245 5.67 2.27 18.91
C GLN A 245 6.90 2.08 18.02
N GLN A 246 7.41 3.17 17.46
CA GLN A 246 8.57 3.12 16.58
C GLN A 246 9.80 2.59 17.33
N TYR A 247 10.01 3.04 18.57
CA TYR A 247 11.12 2.53 19.40
C TYR A 247 10.96 1.05 19.73
N PHE A 248 9.76 0.60 20.07
CA PHE A 248 9.49 -0.82 20.30
C PHE A 248 9.87 -1.66 19.07
N MET A 249 9.46 -1.23 17.90
CA MET A 249 9.79 -1.91 16.65
C MET A 249 11.30 -1.98 16.41
N VAL A 250 11.99 -0.85 16.49
CA VAL A 250 13.41 -0.80 16.12
C VAL A 250 14.33 -1.39 17.17
N SER A 251 14.00 -1.28 18.46
CA SER A 251 14.79 -1.89 19.53
C SER A 251 14.75 -3.43 19.44
N ASN A 252 13.58 -4.00 19.19
CA ASN A 252 13.45 -5.43 18.92
C ASN A 252 14.21 -5.86 17.68
N ALA A 253 14.08 -5.11 16.57
CA ALA A 253 14.80 -5.37 15.34
C ALA A 253 16.32 -5.34 15.54
N ALA A 254 16.84 -4.31 16.22
CA ALA A 254 18.26 -4.14 16.48
C ALA A 254 18.83 -5.32 17.29
N ARG A 255 18.11 -5.74 18.34
CA ARG A 255 18.52 -6.90 19.17
C ARG A 255 18.53 -8.20 18.37
N LEU A 256 17.50 -8.44 17.54
CA LEU A 256 17.43 -9.59 16.66
C LEU A 256 18.61 -9.62 15.67
N ILE A 257 18.92 -8.50 15.05
CA ILE A 257 20.00 -8.35 14.08
C ILE A 257 21.35 -8.70 14.72
N LEU A 258 21.63 -8.14 15.89
CA LEU A 258 22.90 -8.39 16.60
C LEU A 258 23.00 -9.85 17.04
N ASP A 259 21.96 -10.43 17.61
CA ASP A 259 21.95 -11.83 18.05
C ASP A 259 22.18 -12.79 16.87
N GLU A 260 21.50 -12.56 15.75
CA GLU A 260 21.68 -13.40 14.56
C GLU A 260 23.09 -13.23 13.94
N ALA A 261 23.63 -12.02 13.91
CA ALA A 261 24.97 -11.78 13.41
C ALA A 261 26.05 -12.47 14.28
N ILE A 262 25.93 -12.35 15.60
CA ILE A 262 26.83 -13.02 16.56
C ILE A 262 26.74 -14.55 16.39
N THR A 263 25.55 -15.09 16.27
CA THR A 263 25.32 -16.51 16.07
C THR A 263 26.01 -17.05 14.81
N LYS A 264 26.09 -16.21 13.77
CA LYS A 264 26.79 -16.53 12.51
C LYS A 264 28.30 -16.30 12.56
N GLY A 265 28.83 -15.75 13.65
CA GLY A 265 30.25 -15.55 13.86
C GLY A 265 30.76 -14.13 13.60
N SER A 266 29.85 -13.12 13.51
CA SER A 266 30.25 -11.72 13.43
C SER A 266 30.98 -11.27 14.70
N THR A 267 32.02 -10.47 14.51
CA THR A 267 32.69 -9.75 15.59
C THR A 267 31.99 -8.44 15.96
N LEU A 268 30.93 -8.11 15.25
CA LEU A 268 30.18 -6.85 15.21
C LEU A 268 30.93 -5.69 14.52
N TYR A 269 32.27 -5.68 14.49
CA TYR A 269 33.03 -4.75 13.66
C TYR A 269 32.87 -5.00 12.15
N ASP A 270 32.52 -6.22 11.79
CA ASP A 270 32.22 -6.68 10.42
C ASP A 270 30.72 -6.87 10.17
N LEU A 271 29.87 -6.19 10.95
CA LEU A 271 28.41 -6.35 10.89
C LEU A 271 27.86 -6.18 9.46
N ALA A 272 28.42 -5.28 8.66
CA ALA A 272 27.99 -5.05 7.29
C ALA A 272 28.18 -6.27 6.35
N ASP A 273 29.03 -7.22 6.73
CA ASP A 273 29.17 -8.50 6.02
C ASP A 273 28.05 -9.50 6.34
N TYR A 274 27.33 -9.28 7.43
CA TYR A 274 26.27 -10.16 7.96
C TYR A 274 24.87 -9.59 7.87
N ALA A 275 24.74 -8.26 7.81
CA ALA A 275 23.44 -7.60 7.84
C ALA A 275 23.40 -6.38 6.92
N VAL A 276 22.28 -6.24 6.22
CA VAL A 276 21.85 -4.99 5.60
C VAL A 276 20.45 -4.69 6.05
N ILE A 277 20.19 -3.43 6.39
CA ILE A 277 18.91 -2.96 6.94
C ILE A 277 18.31 -2.01 5.93
N GLN A 278 17.10 -2.34 5.43
CA GLN A 278 16.34 -1.41 4.61
C GLN A 278 15.32 -0.70 5.49
N ILE A 279 15.51 0.61 5.62
CA ILE A 279 14.63 1.51 6.39
C ILE A 279 13.51 1.96 5.46
N ASN A 280 12.31 1.41 5.68
CA ASN A 280 11.14 1.69 4.84
C ASN A 280 10.41 2.93 5.33
N ASP A 281 10.62 4.07 4.68
CA ASP A 281 10.28 5.42 5.14
C ASP A 281 11.03 5.78 6.44
N THR A 282 10.56 6.78 7.18
CA THR A 282 11.24 7.26 8.41
C THR A 282 10.78 6.56 9.69
N HIS A 283 9.76 5.71 9.62
CA HIS A 283 9.24 5.02 10.81
C HIS A 283 10.31 4.17 11.54
N PRO A 284 11.23 3.47 10.82
CA PRO A 284 12.29 2.72 11.50
C PRO A 284 13.59 3.50 11.74
N THR A 285 13.63 4.80 11.51
CA THR A 285 14.88 5.60 11.59
C THR A 285 15.64 5.40 12.90
N MET A 286 14.94 5.27 14.04
CA MET A 286 15.57 5.08 15.35
C MET A 286 16.44 3.80 15.45
N VAL A 287 16.36 2.89 14.47
CA VAL A 287 17.25 1.72 14.44
C VAL A 287 18.72 2.14 14.37
N ILE A 288 19.03 3.27 13.75
CA ILE A 288 20.40 3.80 13.67
C ILE A 288 20.93 4.16 15.04
N PRO A 289 20.34 5.10 15.80
CA PRO A 289 20.84 5.40 17.15
C PRO A 289 20.68 4.22 18.12
N GLU A 290 19.69 3.37 17.97
CA GLU A 290 19.52 2.19 18.84
C GLU A 290 20.64 1.17 18.66
N LEU A 291 21.01 0.84 17.41
CA LEU A 291 22.17 -0.03 17.15
C LEU A 291 23.46 0.56 17.72
N ILE A 292 23.69 1.85 17.52
CA ILE A 292 24.86 2.54 18.09
C ILE A 292 24.85 2.42 19.61
N ARG A 293 23.70 2.66 20.25
CA ARG A 293 23.57 2.51 21.70
C ARG A 293 23.88 1.10 22.18
N LEU A 294 23.32 0.08 21.54
CA LEU A 294 23.56 -1.31 21.91
C LEU A 294 25.01 -1.72 21.71
N LEU A 295 25.63 -1.33 20.60
CA LEU A 295 27.03 -1.62 20.34
C LEU A 295 27.96 -0.96 21.36
N THR A 296 27.69 0.25 21.78
CA THR A 296 28.51 0.98 22.74
C THR A 296 28.27 0.55 24.19
N THR A 297 27.01 0.30 24.59
CA THR A 297 26.65 0.02 25.98
C THR A 297 26.67 -1.46 26.35
N GLU A 298 26.35 -2.36 25.42
CA GLU A 298 26.25 -3.79 25.68
C GLU A 298 27.42 -4.59 25.09
N HIS A 299 28.12 -4.04 24.08
CA HIS A 299 29.21 -4.72 23.38
C HIS A 299 30.55 -3.96 23.48
N ASN A 300 30.64 -2.93 24.30
CA ASN A 300 31.84 -2.16 24.59
C ASN A 300 32.58 -1.64 23.35
N MET A 301 31.86 -1.31 22.28
CA MET A 301 32.40 -0.70 21.08
C MET A 301 32.58 0.80 21.29
N GLU A 302 33.69 1.38 20.80
CA GLU A 302 33.86 2.81 20.83
C GLU A 302 32.83 3.52 19.96
N MET A 303 32.41 4.74 20.37
CA MET A 303 31.34 5.47 19.71
C MET A 303 31.59 5.68 18.20
N ASP A 304 32.80 6.07 17.83
CA ASP A 304 33.14 6.33 16.43
C ASP A 304 33.14 5.05 15.59
N ASP A 305 33.58 3.94 16.17
CA ASP A 305 33.53 2.64 15.51
C ASP A 305 32.05 2.15 15.32
N ALA A 306 31.22 2.35 16.33
CA ALA A 306 29.81 1.99 16.26
C ALA A 306 29.07 2.81 15.18
N ILE A 307 29.32 4.09 15.11
CA ILE A 307 28.77 4.96 14.06
C ILE A 307 29.20 4.50 12.67
N GLU A 308 30.50 4.20 12.50
CA GLU A 308 31.05 3.71 11.23
C GLU A 308 30.38 2.38 10.82
N VAL A 309 30.32 1.41 11.73
CA VAL A 309 29.69 0.11 11.48
C VAL A 309 28.24 0.25 11.06
N VAL A 310 27.43 1.00 11.81
CA VAL A 310 26.00 1.16 11.53
C VAL A 310 25.76 1.89 10.21
N SER A 311 26.60 2.89 9.91
CA SER A 311 26.49 3.64 8.65
C SER A 311 26.67 2.77 7.40
N HIS A 312 27.42 1.68 7.50
CA HIS A 312 27.61 0.72 6.40
C HIS A 312 26.50 -0.35 6.30
N CYS A 313 25.60 -0.42 7.29
CA CYS A 313 24.53 -1.41 7.33
C CYS A 313 23.18 -0.89 6.85
N CYS A 314 22.94 0.42 6.91
CA CYS A 314 21.63 1.01 6.75
C CYS A 314 21.43 1.69 5.39
N ALA A 315 20.32 1.36 4.72
CA ALA A 315 19.83 1.99 3.50
C ALA A 315 18.42 2.52 3.73
N TYR A 316 18.11 3.68 3.18
CA TYR A 316 16.86 4.39 3.38
C TYR A 316 16.08 4.54 2.08
N THR A 317 14.79 4.16 2.12
CA THR A 317 13.84 4.44 1.05
C THR A 317 12.90 5.55 1.48
N ASN A 318 12.87 6.64 0.72
CA ASN A 318 11.90 7.72 0.89
C ASN A 318 10.63 7.42 0.08
N HIS A 319 9.46 7.48 0.73
CA HIS A 319 8.15 7.31 0.08
C HIS A 319 7.33 8.60 0.04
N THR A 320 7.91 9.73 0.43
CA THR A 320 7.16 10.96 0.67
C THR A 320 7.78 12.12 -0.11
N ILE A 321 6.95 12.88 -0.84
CA ILE A 321 7.35 14.15 -1.44
C ILE A 321 6.90 15.34 -0.58
N LEU A 322 5.77 15.20 0.12
CA LEU A 322 5.23 16.27 0.95
C LEU A 322 6.21 16.61 2.09
N ALA A 323 6.84 17.79 2.04
CA ALA A 323 7.80 18.23 3.05
C ALA A 323 7.22 18.21 4.48
N GLU A 324 5.95 18.59 4.60
CA GLU A 324 5.22 18.57 5.87
C GLU A 324 4.97 17.17 6.42
N ALA A 325 5.04 16.14 5.58
CA ALA A 325 4.87 14.74 6.00
C ALA A 325 6.19 14.06 6.38
N LEU A 326 7.35 14.71 6.18
CA LEU A 326 8.63 14.24 6.72
C LEU A 326 8.62 14.37 8.24
N GLU A 327 8.84 13.26 8.95
CA GLU A 327 8.74 13.22 10.39
C GLU A 327 9.77 14.11 11.08
N LYS A 328 9.27 14.97 11.95
CA LYS A 328 10.04 15.81 12.88
C LYS A 328 9.41 15.66 14.25
N TRP A 329 10.22 15.37 15.25
CA TRP A 329 9.71 15.14 16.60
C TRP A 329 10.40 16.07 17.59
N PRO A 330 9.65 16.67 18.53
CA PRO A 330 10.24 17.48 19.60
C PRO A 330 11.25 16.67 20.42
N VAL A 331 12.41 17.25 20.74
CA VAL A 331 13.41 16.65 21.64
C VAL A 331 12.76 16.23 22.97
N GLU A 332 11.79 17.00 23.45
CA GLU A 332 11.04 16.68 24.68
C GLU A 332 10.35 15.31 24.62
N PHE A 333 9.88 14.87 23.46
CA PHE A 333 9.25 13.55 23.31
C PHE A 333 10.25 12.41 23.55
N PHE A 334 11.50 12.59 23.10
CA PHE A 334 12.56 11.62 23.36
C PHE A 334 12.97 11.62 24.82
N LYS A 335 13.04 12.80 25.48
CA LYS A 335 13.30 12.89 26.91
C LYS A 335 12.24 12.19 27.75
N GLU A 336 10.99 12.27 27.33
CA GLU A 336 9.85 11.65 28.03
C GLU A 336 9.78 10.13 27.81
N ALA A 337 10.01 9.66 26.57
CA ALA A 337 9.82 8.25 26.22
C ALA A 337 11.11 7.44 26.26
N VAL A 338 12.15 7.90 25.59
CA VAL A 338 13.38 7.14 25.31
C VAL A 338 14.63 8.00 25.53
N PRO A 339 14.84 8.51 26.74
CA PRO A 339 15.96 9.43 27.01
C PRO A 339 17.33 8.84 26.72
N GLN A 340 17.48 7.52 26.70
CA GLN A 340 18.73 6.83 26.39
C GLN A 340 19.18 7.05 24.94
N LEU A 341 18.31 7.38 24.02
CA LEU A 341 18.68 7.67 22.62
C LEU A 341 19.16 9.12 22.42
N LEU A 342 18.73 10.03 23.27
CA LEU A 342 19.02 11.45 23.07
C LEU A 342 20.53 11.78 23.07
N PRO A 343 21.36 11.26 23.98
CA PRO A 343 22.80 11.46 23.91
C PRO A 343 23.43 10.98 22.60
N ILE A 344 22.95 9.86 22.05
CA ILE A 344 23.40 9.34 20.76
C ILE A 344 23.01 10.30 19.63
N MET A 345 21.75 10.75 19.59
CA MET A 345 21.28 11.70 18.58
C MET A 345 22.06 13.03 18.63
N GLU A 346 22.39 13.51 19.84
CA GLU A 346 23.18 14.71 20.04
C GLU A 346 24.61 14.54 19.50
N VAL A 347 25.24 13.39 19.71
CA VAL A 347 26.55 13.07 19.14
C VAL A 347 26.48 13.05 17.61
N LEU A 348 25.44 12.43 17.04
CA LEU A 348 25.25 12.38 15.59
C LEU A 348 25.07 13.78 14.99
N ASP A 349 24.27 14.63 15.64
CA ASP A 349 24.04 16.02 15.23
C ASP A 349 25.31 16.88 15.36
N ASP A 350 26.04 16.73 16.46
CA ASP A 350 27.30 17.46 16.69
C ASP A 350 28.35 17.15 15.60
N LYS A 351 28.47 15.89 15.21
CA LYS A 351 29.34 15.49 14.10
C LYS A 351 28.94 16.12 12.76
N VAL A 352 27.62 16.22 12.51
CA VAL A 352 27.10 16.90 11.30
C VAL A 352 27.45 18.38 11.33
N ARG A 353 27.23 19.07 12.48
CA ARG A 353 27.53 20.50 12.65
C ARG A 353 29.00 20.83 12.48
N ARG A 354 29.88 19.93 12.92
CA ARG A 354 31.33 20.10 12.74
C ARG A 354 31.78 19.91 11.30
N LYS A 355 31.06 19.09 10.54
CA LYS A 355 31.36 18.76 9.15
C LYS A 355 30.81 19.76 8.15
N PHE A 356 29.62 20.29 8.42
CA PHE A 356 28.86 21.15 7.49
C PHE A 356 28.39 22.42 8.19
N ASP A 357 28.64 23.56 7.58
CA ASP A 357 28.11 24.85 8.03
C ASP A 357 26.84 25.20 7.27
N ASP A 358 25.83 24.32 7.42
CA ASP A 358 24.52 24.45 6.77
C ASP A 358 23.41 23.95 7.72
N PRO A 359 22.69 24.88 8.40
CA PRO A 359 21.61 24.50 9.31
C PRO A 359 20.48 23.67 8.69
N SER A 360 20.30 23.74 7.38
CA SER A 360 19.24 22.99 6.69
C SER A 360 19.45 21.49 6.70
N VAL A 361 20.66 21.02 7.00
CA VAL A 361 20.99 19.58 7.06
C VAL A 361 21.20 19.07 8.49
N TYR A 362 21.05 19.92 9.51
CA TYR A 362 21.19 19.50 10.90
C TYR A 362 20.10 18.52 11.32
N ILE A 363 20.43 17.58 12.18
CA ILE A 363 19.49 16.59 12.69
C ILE A 363 18.51 17.25 13.67
N ILE A 364 19.05 18.06 14.63
CA ILE A 364 18.26 18.83 15.57
C ILE A 364 18.25 20.28 15.12
N ASP A 365 17.08 20.82 14.82
CA ASP A 365 16.96 22.18 14.32
C ASP A 365 16.88 23.21 15.46
N LYS A 366 16.83 24.50 15.08
CA LYS A 366 16.77 25.62 16.03
C LYS A 366 15.51 25.65 16.91
N ASN A 367 14.49 24.87 16.57
CA ASN A 367 13.25 24.76 17.30
C ASN A 367 13.20 23.48 18.17
N ASP A 368 14.32 22.83 18.38
CA ASP A 368 14.45 21.56 19.11
C ASP A 368 13.59 20.44 18.50
N LEU A 369 13.50 20.38 17.16
CA LEU A 369 12.88 19.30 16.42
C LEU A 369 13.95 18.37 15.83
N VAL A 370 13.78 17.07 16.05
CA VAL A 370 14.63 16.03 15.49
C VAL A 370 14.07 15.64 14.12
N HIS A 371 14.87 15.84 13.06
CA HIS A 371 14.53 15.48 11.69
C HIS A 371 14.94 14.04 11.43
N MET A 372 13.99 13.13 11.33
CA MET A 372 14.25 11.70 11.21
C MET A 372 14.98 11.36 9.89
N ALA A 373 14.49 11.87 8.75
CA ALA A 373 15.13 11.64 7.46
C ALA A 373 16.59 12.11 7.42
N HIS A 374 16.95 13.16 8.15
CA HIS A 374 18.32 13.65 8.21
C HIS A 374 19.28 12.63 8.85
N ILE A 375 18.81 11.89 9.86
CA ILE A 375 19.57 10.79 10.44
C ILE A 375 19.85 9.72 9.39
N ASP A 376 18.81 9.31 8.66
CA ASP A 376 18.91 8.27 7.63
C ASP A 376 19.90 8.63 6.52
N ILE A 377 19.88 9.89 6.07
CA ILE A 377 20.70 10.34 4.96
C ILE A 377 22.17 10.48 5.40
N HIS A 378 22.43 11.08 6.56
CA HIS A 378 23.81 11.24 7.05
C HIS A 378 24.48 9.89 7.39
N TYR A 379 23.72 8.98 8.02
CA TYR A 379 24.24 7.74 8.60
C TYR A 379 23.75 6.46 7.92
N GLY A 380 23.20 6.57 6.73
CA GLY A 380 22.95 5.48 5.80
C GLY A 380 23.88 5.56 4.59
N PHE A 381 24.01 4.45 3.85
CA PHE A 381 24.89 4.42 2.67
C PHE A 381 24.12 4.58 1.35
N SER A 382 22.79 4.50 1.37
CA SER A 382 21.94 4.63 0.19
C SER A 382 20.63 5.34 0.54
N VAL A 383 20.20 6.24 -0.35
CA VAL A 383 18.92 6.94 -0.29
C VAL A 383 18.26 6.75 -1.65
N ASN A 384 17.13 6.08 -1.69
CA ASN A 384 16.41 5.92 -2.94
C ASN A 384 15.01 6.52 -2.92
N GLY A 385 14.63 7.10 -4.07
CA GLY A 385 13.26 7.37 -4.41
C GLY A 385 12.59 6.13 -5.00
N VAL A 386 11.30 6.21 -5.30
CA VAL A 386 10.45 5.06 -5.66
C VAL A 386 9.79 5.17 -7.03
N ALA A 387 10.12 6.19 -7.79
CA ALA A 387 9.83 6.38 -9.21
C ALA A 387 10.84 7.38 -9.78
N ALA A 388 11.04 7.39 -11.10
CA ALA A 388 12.02 8.27 -11.74
C ALA A 388 11.77 9.76 -11.44
N LEU A 389 10.54 10.23 -11.65
CA LEU A 389 10.15 11.62 -11.35
C LEU A 389 10.32 11.94 -9.85
N HIS A 390 9.91 11.04 -8.96
CA HIS A 390 10.07 11.23 -7.52
C HIS A 390 11.53 11.44 -7.13
N THR A 391 12.40 10.60 -7.67
CA THR A 391 13.85 10.68 -7.38
C THR A 391 14.43 11.99 -7.90
N ASP A 392 14.02 12.46 -9.08
CA ASP A 392 14.45 13.76 -9.63
C ASP A 392 13.97 14.91 -8.73
N ILE A 393 12.73 14.89 -8.27
CA ILE A 393 12.19 15.90 -7.35
C ILE A 393 12.96 15.90 -6.03
N LEU A 394 13.31 14.74 -5.48
CA LEU A 394 14.14 14.66 -4.28
C LEU A 394 15.51 15.32 -4.49
N LYS A 395 16.16 15.04 -5.61
CA LYS A 395 17.50 15.58 -5.93
C LYS A 395 17.48 17.07 -6.22
N GLU A 396 16.47 17.55 -6.95
CA GLU A 396 16.41 18.92 -7.46
C GLU A 396 15.75 19.91 -6.50
N THR A 397 14.82 19.44 -5.65
CA THR A 397 14.04 20.30 -4.76
C THR A 397 14.09 19.84 -3.30
N GLU A 398 13.35 18.82 -2.92
CA GLU A 398 13.06 18.48 -1.51
C GLU A 398 14.30 18.13 -0.69
N LEU A 399 15.25 17.38 -1.25
CA LEU A 399 16.49 16.97 -0.61
C LEU A 399 17.73 17.46 -1.38
N ASN A 400 17.59 18.55 -2.13
CA ASN A 400 18.68 19.09 -2.94
C ASN A 400 19.93 19.42 -2.10
N ASN A 401 19.75 19.98 -0.91
CA ASN A 401 20.83 20.25 0.03
C ASN A 401 21.62 18.98 0.41
N PHE A 402 20.95 17.86 0.61
CA PHE A 402 21.60 16.57 0.85
C PHE A 402 22.21 15.96 -0.41
N TYR A 403 21.55 16.12 -1.55
CA TYR A 403 22.11 15.63 -2.82
C TYR A 403 23.44 16.30 -3.16
N LYS A 404 23.58 17.59 -2.85
CA LYS A 404 24.85 18.32 -2.99
C LYS A 404 25.95 17.75 -2.10
N LEU A 405 25.61 17.25 -0.90
CA LEU A 405 26.58 16.66 0.04
C LEU A 405 26.93 15.22 -0.31
N TYR A 406 25.97 14.44 -0.76
CA TYR A 406 26.08 12.99 -0.94
C TYR A 406 25.48 12.52 -2.26
N PRO A 407 25.93 13.05 -3.42
CA PRO A 407 25.32 12.67 -4.70
C PRO A 407 25.38 11.16 -4.97
N GLU A 408 26.42 10.49 -4.46
CA GLU A 408 26.63 9.06 -4.63
C GLU A 408 25.64 8.16 -3.87
N LYS A 409 24.97 8.70 -2.85
CA LYS A 409 23.96 7.94 -2.09
C LYS A 409 22.62 7.85 -2.81
N PHE A 410 22.28 8.84 -3.64
CA PHE A 410 20.97 8.98 -4.25
C PHE A 410 20.80 8.10 -5.49
N ASN A 411 19.75 7.30 -5.50
CA ASN A 411 19.40 6.45 -6.62
C ASN A 411 17.89 6.24 -6.72
N ASN A 412 17.42 5.73 -7.86
CA ASN A 412 16.02 5.39 -8.09
C ASN A 412 15.80 3.87 -8.08
N LYS A 413 14.75 3.44 -7.39
CA LYS A 413 14.21 2.09 -7.48
C LYS A 413 12.71 2.19 -7.69
N THR A 414 12.28 2.22 -8.94
CA THR A 414 10.86 2.29 -9.27
C THR A 414 10.13 1.11 -8.63
N ASN A 415 9.06 1.40 -7.90
CA ASN A 415 8.24 0.40 -7.24
C ASN A 415 7.72 -0.66 -8.20
N GLY A 416 7.31 -1.76 -7.66
CA GLY A 416 6.71 -2.86 -8.39
C GLY A 416 5.71 -3.64 -7.53
N ILE A 417 5.02 -4.55 -8.17
CA ILE A 417 3.96 -5.38 -7.58
C ILE A 417 4.23 -6.85 -7.85
N THR A 418 3.81 -7.74 -6.96
CA THR A 418 3.88 -9.18 -7.20
C THR A 418 2.78 -9.64 -8.15
N PHE A 419 3.18 -10.29 -9.25
CA PHE A 419 2.24 -10.86 -10.23
C PHE A 419 1.54 -12.11 -9.70
N ARG A 420 2.12 -12.81 -8.70
CA ARG A 420 1.48 -13.96 -8.05
C ARG A 420 0.12 -13.57 -7.47
N ARG A 421 0.05 -12.47 -6.72
CA ARG A 421 -1.21 -11.98 -6.19
C ARG A 421 -2.05 -11.24 -7.22
N TRP A 422 -1.45 -10.30 -7.95
CA TRP A 422 -2.21 -9.32 -8.74
C TRP A 422 -2.57 -9.77 -10.15
N LEU A 423 -2.06 -10.92 -10.57
CA LEU A 423 -2.43 -11.56 -11.83
C LEU A 423 -2.84 -13.03 -11.61
N LEU A 424 -1.94 -13.87 -11.13
CA LEU A 424 -2.20 -15.32 -11.03
C LEU A 424 -3.37 -15.64 -10.10
N HIS A 425 -3.44 -14.98 -8.95
CA HIS A 425 -4.53 -15.16 -7.98
C HIS A 425 -5.78 -14.35 -8.36
N SER A 426 -5.62 -13.07 -8.65
CA SER A 426 -6.75 -12.15 -8.84
C SER A 426 -7.46 -12.32 -10.18
N ASN A 427 -6.78 -12.80 -11.22
CA ASN A 427 -7.31 -12.88 -12.58
C ASN A 427 -6.86 -14.13 -13.32
N PRO A 428 -7.32 -15.32 -12.89
CA PRO A 428 -6.92 -16.58 -13.52
C PRO A 428 -7.34 -16.68 -14.99
N GLU A 429 -8.45 -16.08 -15.38
CA GLU A 429 -8.92 -16.10 -16.78
C GLU A 429 -7.97 -15.31 -17.69
N LEU A 430 -7.50 -14.14 -17.25
CA LEU A 430 -6.48 -13.39 -17.98
C LEU A 430 -5.15 -14.14 -18.01
N THR A 431 -4.76 -14.74 -16.89
CA THR A 431 -3.56 -15.59 -16.78
C THR A 431 -3.59 -16.72 -17.82
N ASN A 432 -4.72 -17.42 -17.96
CA ASN A 432 -4.90 -18.49 -18.93
C ASN A 432 -4.85 -17.97 -20.38
N PHE A 433 -5.47 -16.83 -20.65
CA PHE A 433 -5.39 -16.17 -21.95
C PHE A 433 -3.94 -15.85 -22.33
N ILE A 434 -3.18 -15.28 -21.40
CA ILE A 434 -1.76 -14.97 -21.63
C ILE A 434 -0.96 -16.26 -21.88
N THR A 435 -1.15 -17.27 -21.04
CA THR A 435 -0.44 -18.56 -21.15
C THR A 435 -0.69 -19.24 -22.50
N GLU A 436 -1.91 -19.17 -23.02
CA GLU A 436 -2.26 -19.73 -24.31
C GLU A 436 -1.41 -19.15 -25.46
N PHE A 437 -1.09 -17.86 -25.41
CA PHE A 437 -0.37 -17.19 -26.51
C PHE A 437 1.13 -17.14 -26.35
N ILE A 438 1.64 -17.04 -25.12
CA ILE A 438 3.09 -16.84 -24.88
C ILE A 438 3.72 -17.90 -23.96
N GLY A 439 2.94 -18.88 -23.48
CA GLY A 439 3.41 -19.91 -22.55
C GLY A 439 3.55 -19.36 -21.12
N ASP A 440 4.15 -20.16 -20.25
CA ASP A 440 4.25 -19.87 -18.80
C ASP A 440 5.46 -19.02 -18.39
N GLY A 441 6.33 -18.67 -19.34
CA GLY A 441 7.59 -17.96 -19.04
C GLY A 441 7.39 -16.65 -18.28
N PHE A 442 6.31 -15.92 -18.60
CA PHE A 442 6.00 -14.63 -17.95
C PHE A 442 5.78 -14.74 -16.43
N LYS A 443 5.44 -15.91 -15.92
CA LYS A 443 5.26 -16.15 -14.47
C LYS A 443 6.57 -16.03 -13.70
N LYS A 444 7.71 -16.21 -14.39
CA LYS A 444 9.06 -16.08 -13.84
C LYS A 444 9.80 -14.87 -14.40
N ASP A 445 9.56 -14.50 -15.62
CA ASP A 445 10.09 -13.31 -16.29
C ASP A 445 8.94 -12.46 -16.84
N ALA A 446 8.50 -11.50 -16.06
CA ALA A 446 7.35 -10.66 -16.41
C ALA A 446 7.54 -9.83 -17.69
N GLU A 447 8.79 -9.55 -18.10
CA GLU A 447 9.07 -8.85 -19.37
C GLU A 447 8.63 -9.63 -20.60
N GLU A 448 8.41 -10.95 -20.47
CA GLU A 448 7.82 -11.75 -21.53
C GLU A 448 6.41 -11.34 -21.94
N LEU A 449 5.68 -10.58 -21.10
CA LEU A 449 4.37 -10.02 -21.46
C LEU A 449 4.42 -9.18 -22.74
N LYS A 450 5.56 -8.59 -23.10
CA LYS A 450 5.75 -7.85 -24.35
C LYS A 450 5.45 -8.69 -25.60
N LYS A 451 5.57 -10.00 -25.50
CA LYS A 451 5.25 -10.93 -26.58
C LYS A 451 3.75 -10.93 -26.95
N LEU A 452 2.89 -10.37 -26.12
CA LEU A 452 1.45 -10.21 -26.42
C LEU A 452 1.18 -9.13 -27.47
N ASP A 453 2.06 -8.14 -27.61
CA ASP A 453 1.91 -7.07 -28.59
C ASP A 453 2.38 -7.51 -29.98
N THR A 454 1.64 -8.43 -30.55
CA THR A 454 1.91 -8.96 -31.90
C THR A 454 0.66 -8.87 -32.79
N PRO A 455 0.82 -8.73 -34.13
CA PRO A 455 -0.31 -8.68 -35.04
C PRO A 455 -1.25 -9.89 -34.96
N VAL A 456 -0.75 -11.03 -34.52
CA VAL A 456 -1.55 -12.26 -34.33
C VAL A 456 -2.68 -12.04 -33.32
N ILE A 457 -2.45 -11.19 -32.33
CA ILE A 457 -3.44 -10.87 -31.29
C ILE A 457 -4.06 -9.50 -31.55
N THR A 458 -3.25 -8.46 -31.77
CA THR A 458 -3.69 -7.06 -31.86
C THR A 458 -4.58 -6.78 -33.08
N LYS A 459 -4.43 -7.56 -34.17
CA LYS A 459 -5.24 -7.46 -35.38
C LYS A 459 -6.33 -8.54 -35.51
N ASN A 460 -6.41 -9.45 -34.53
CA ASN A 460 -7.38 -10.54 -34.54
C ASN A 460 -8.62 -10.18 -33.70
N LEU A 461 -9.71 -9.85 -34.37
CA LEU A 461 -10.95 -9.45 -33.73
C LEU A 461 -11.46 -10.50 -32.73
N LYS A 462 -11.33 -11.79 -33.05
CA LYS A 462 -11.75 -12.86 -32.14
C LYS A 462 -11.01 -12.80 -30.82
N GLN A 463 -9.70 -12.54 -30.84
CA GLN A 463 -8.89 -12.47 -29.64
C GLN A 463 -9.18 -11.18 -28.84
N LEU A 464 -9.40 -10.07 -29.53
CA LEU A 464 -9.80 -8.82 -28.89
C LEU A 464 -11.14 -8.97 -28.17
N TYR A 465 -12.13 -9.62 -28.79
CA TYR A 465 -13.41 -9.87 -28.14
C TYR A 465 -13.28 -10.84 -26.95
N ARG A 466 -12.41 -11.86 -27.04
CA ARG A 466 -12.12 -12.73 -25.87
C ARG A 466 -11.58 -11.94 -24.68
N LEU A 467 -10.70 -10.98 -24.94
CA LEU A 467 -10.17 -10.10 -23.88
C LEU A 467 -11.28 -9.25 -23.24
N LEU A 468 -12.18 -8.72 -24.06
CA LEU A 468 -13.36 -7.99 -23.57
C LEU A 468 -14.31 -8.89 -22.76
N ASP A 469 -14.50 -10.15 -23.18
CA ASP A 469 -15.33 -11.13 -22.47
C ASP A 469 -14.74 -11.45 -21.09
N ILE A 470 -13.41 -11.57 -20.97
CA ILE A 470 -12.74 -11.75 -19.67
C ILE A 470 -13.03 -10.55 -18.75
N LYS A 471 -12.92 -9.34 -19.27
CA LYS A 471 -13.26 -8.13 -18.49
C LYS A 471 -14.73 -8.13 -18.08
N ALA A 472 -15.65 -8.46 -18.98
CA ALA A 472 -17.07 -8.54 -18.71
C ALA A 472 -17.38 -9.56 -17.59
N GLN A 473 -16.72 -10.71 -17.61
CA GLN A 473 -16.83 -11.71 -16.56
C GLN A 473 -16.39 -11.15 -15.20
N LYS A 474 -15.25 -10.48 -15.14
CA LYS A 474 -14.76 -9.87 -13.89
C LYS A 474 -15.69 -8.79 -13.37
N LYS A 475 -16.30 -8.01 -14.25
CA LYS A 475 -17.30 -7.00 -13.87
C LYS A 475 -18.56 -7.63 -13.29
N ALA A 476 -19.04 -8.73 -13.90
CA ALA A 476 -20.19 -9.48 -13.39
C ALA A 476 -19.89 -10.13 -12.02
N GLU A 477 -18.70 -10.69 -11.85
CA GLU A 477 -18.25 -11.26 -10.56
C GLU A 477 -18.20 -10.19 -9.46
N LEU A 478 -17.65 -9.01 -9.77
CA LEU A 478 -17.64 -7.88 -8.82
C LEU A 478 -19.04 -7.42 -8.45
N ALA A 479 -19.94 -7.28 -9.45
CA ALA A 479 -21.34 -6.87 -9.21
C ALA A 479 -22.03 -7.83 -8.24
N LYS A 480 -21.88 -9.13 -8.47
CA LYS A 480 -22.41 -10.17 -7.58
C LYS A 480 -21.81 -10.08 -6.18
N TYR A 481 -20.49 -9.96 -6.09
CA TYR A 481 -19.77 -9.90 -4.81
C TYR A 481 -20.21 -8.70 -3.96
N LEU A 482 -20.35 -7.52 -4.56
CA LEU A 482 -20.80 -6.31 -3.85
C LEU A 482 -22.26 -6.42 -3.40
N GLU A 483 -23.11 -7.05 -4.19
CA GLU A 483 -24.51 -7.29 -3.80
C GLU A 483 -24.59 -8.25 -2.60
N GLU A 484 -23.86 -9.38 -2.66
CA GLU A 484 -23.87 -10.39 -1.59
C GLU A 484 -23.22 -9.90 -0.29
N THR A 485 -22.14 -9.13 -0.37
CA THR A 485 -21.34 -8.75 0.81
C THR A 485 -21.70 -7.37 1.37
N GLN A 486 -22.17 -6.44 0.54
CA GLN A 486 -22.43 -5.06 0.94
C GLN A 486 -23.83 -4.54 0.59
N GLY A 487 -24.64 -5.35 -0.08
CA GLY A 487 -25.99 -4.93 -0.50
C GLY A 487 -25.96 -3.83 -1.58
N ILE A 488 -24.87 -3.70 -2.32
CA ILE A 488 -24.68 -2.70 -3.37
C ILE A 488 -25.00 -3.32 -4.73
N THR A 489 -25.98 -2.76 -5.43
CA THR A 489 -26.35 -3.18 -6.79
C THR A 489 -25.72 -2.27 -7.81
N ILE A 490 -24.93 -2.81 -8.74
CA ILE A 490 -24.32 -2.10 -9.86
C ILE A 490 -24.61 -2.81 -11.18
N ASN A 491 -24.63 -2.04 -12.27
CA ASN A 491 -24.82 -2.56 -13.61
C ASN A 491 -23.48 -3.02 -14.21
N PRO A 492 -23.26 -4.34 -14.42
CA PRO A 492 -22.00 -4.85 -14.96
C PRO A 492 -21.71 -4.43 -16.42
N ASP A 493 -22.74 -3.98 -17.15
CA ASP A 493 -22.59 -3.50 -18.52
C ASP A 493 -22.23 -2.02 -18.62
N SER A 494 -22.15 -1.32 -17.49
CA SER A 494 -21.68 0.07 -17.43
C SER A 494 -20.15 0.17 -17.50
N ILE A 495 -19.63 1.38 -17.74
CA ILE A 495 -18.21 1.65 -17.66
C ILE A 495 -17.81 1.70 -16.17
N PHE A 496 -16.85 0.88 -15.76
CA PHE A 496 -16.32 0.90 -14.39
C PHE A 496 -15.14 1.84 -14.29
N ASP A 497 -15.38 2.99 -13.68
CA ASP A 497 -14.42 4.04 -13.40
C ASP A 497 -14.07 3.99 -11.90
N ILE A 498 -12.86 3.58 -11.58
CA ILE A 498 -12.49 3.18 -10.21
C ILE A 498 -11.35 4.02 -9.66
N GLN A 499 -11.57 4.57 -8.46
CA GLN A 499 -10.57 5.22 -7.64
C GLN A 499 -10.53 4.60 -6.24
N ILE A 500 -9.55 3.73 -6.01
CA ILE A 500 -9.37 3.02 -4.74
C ILE A 500 -7.98 3.29 -4.19
N LYS A 501 -7.92 4.06 -3.13
CA LYS A 501 -6.71 4.48 -2.43
C LYS A 501 -7.08 5.19 -1.14
N ARG A 502 -6.12 5.30 -0.21
CA ARG A 502 -6.32 6.10 1.01
C ARG A 502 -6.83 7.50 0.65
N LEU A 503 -7.78 8.02 1.41
CA LEU A 503 -8.29 9.35 1.16
C LEU A 503 -7.30 10.40 1.64
N HIS A 504 -6.87 11.24 0.71
CA HIS A 504 -6.05 12.40 0.96
C HIS A 504 -6.32 13.46 -0.10
N GLU A 505 -6.31 14.74 0.28
CA GLU A 505 -6.61 15.86 -0.63
C GLU A 505 -5.68 15.88 -1.86
N TYR A 506 -4.39 15.47 -1.75
CA TYR A 506 -3.48 15.44 -2.89
C TYR A 506 -3.81 14.36 -3.91
N LYS A 507 -4.51 13.28 -3.50
CA LYS A 507 -5.01 12.22 -4.39
C LYS A 507 -6.27 12.65 -5.15
N ARG A 508 -6.86 13.73 -4.72
CA ARG A 508 -7.94 14.49 -5.35
C ARG A 508 -9.24 13.72 -5.62
N GLN A 509 -9.64 12.85 -4.67
CA GLN A 509 -10.97 12.26 -4.72
C GLN A 509 -12.06 13.33 -4.80
N GLN A 510 -11.86 14.51 -4.20
CA GLN A 510 -12.75 15.65 -4.31
C GLN A 510 -12.89 16.14 -5.76
N MET A 511 -11.85 16.09 -6.58
CA MET A 511 -11.93 16.47 -8.00
C MET A 511 -12.81 15.49 -8.79
N ASN A 512 -12.65 14.19 -8.54
CA ASN A 512 -13.51 13.17 -9.13
C ASN A 512 -14.97 13.35 -8.69
N ALA A 513 -15.20 13.62 -7.41
CA ALA A 513 -16.56 13.89 -6.89
C ALA A 513 -17.18 15.14 -7.53
N LEU A 514 -16.42 16.21 -7.72
CA LEU A 514 -16.89 17.42 -8.43
C LEU A 514 -17.23 17.13 -9.89
N TYR A 515 -16.43 16.30 -10.57
CA TYR A 515 -16.77 15.82 -11.91
C TYR A 515 -18.09 15.05 -11.93
N LEU A 516 -18.33 14.18 -10.97
CA LEU A 516 -19.55 13.39 -10.87
C LEU A 516 -20.77 14.26 -10.57
N ILE A 517 -20.62 15.31 -9.77
CA ILE A 517 -21.65 16.33 -9.57
C ILE A 517 -21.95 17.05 -10.91
N HIS A 518 -20.91 17.47 -11.62
CA HIS A 518 -21.03 18.09 -12.94
C HIS A 518 -21.79 17.16 -13.91
N LYS A 519 -21.43 15.88 -13.95
CA LYS A 519 -22.11 14.88 -14.79
C LYS A 519 -23.55 14.65 -14.38
N TYR A 520 -23.85 14.60 -13.08
CA TYR A 520 -25.21 14.54 -12.56
C TYR A 520 -26.05 15.72 -13.09
N LEU A 521 -25.52 16.94 -13.01
CA LEU A 521 -26.21 18.13 -13.48
C LEU A 521 -26.38 18.17 -15.02
N GLU A 522 -25.39 17.68 -15.78
CA GLU A 522 -25.51 17.52 -17.23
C GLU A 522 -26.65 16.55 -17.60
N ILE A 523 -26.75 15.41 -16.93
CA ILE A 523 -27.82 14.44 -17.16
C ILE A 523 -29.19 15.04 -16.84
N LYS A 524 -29.30 15.80 -15.76
CA LYS A 524 -30.52 16.53 -15.41
C LYS A 524 -30.92 17.55 -16.48
N LYS A 525 -29.98 18.09 -17.23
CA LYS A 525 -30.18 18.98 -18.38
C LYS A 525 -30.43 18.23 -19.71
N GLY A 526 -30.47 16.90 -19.67
CA GLY A 526 -30.76 16.05 -20.82
C GLY A 526 -29.54 15.51 -21.56
N LYS A 527 -28.30 15.84 -21.14
CA LYS A 527 -27.06 15.34 -21.75
C LYS A 527 -26.68 13.99 -21.12
N LYS A 528 -27.14 12.92 -21.72
CA LYS A 528 -26.99 11.55 -21.22
C LYS A 528 -25.78 10.87 -21.85
N PRO A 529 -24.97 10.08 -21.10
CA PRO A 529 -23.93 9.25 -21.67
C PRO A 529 -24.50 8.12 -22.54
N THR A 530 -23.75 7.68 -23.55
CA THR A 530 -24.14 6.58 -24.44
C THR A 530 -24.15 5.26 -23.68
N THR A 531 -23.06 4.94 -23.01
CA THR A 531 -22.98 3.80 -22.08
C THR A 531 -23.08 4.32 -20.64
N PRO A 532 -23.88 3.69 -19.77
CA PRO A 532 -23.94 4.08 -18.36
C PRO A 532 -22.58 4.01 -17.69
N ILE A 533 -22.37 4.85 -16.68
CA ILE A 533 -21.13 4.97 -15.94
C ILE A 533 -21.36 4.55 -14.48
N THR A 534 -20.49 3.70 -13.97
CA THR A 534 -20.40 3.38 -12.54
C THR A 534 -19.06 3.86 -12.02
N ALA A 535 -19.07 4.93 -11.23
CA ALA A 535 -17.91 5.43 -10.52
C ALA A 535 -17.81 4.72 -9.15
N ILE A 536 -16.70 4.02 -8.92
CA ILE A 536 -16.49 3.26 -7.69
C ILE A 536 -15.34 3.87 -6.92
N PHE A 537 -15.60 4.26 -5.68
CA PHE A 537 -14.62 4.70 -4.70
C PHE A 537 -14.38 3.64 -3.65
N GLY A 538 -13.13 3.54 -3.19
CA GLY A 538 -12.76 2.83 -1.99
C GLY A 538 -11.69 3.64 -1.28
N ALA A 539 -11.96 4.09 -0.05
CA ALA A 539 -11.05 4.98 0.64
C ALA A 539 -11.31 4.96 2.15
N LYS A 540 -10.23 4.94 2.93
CA LYS A 540 -10.25 5.20 4.36
C LYS A 540 -9.57 6.55 4.64
N ALA A 541 -10.21 7.39 5.44
CA ALA A 541 -9.61 8.63 5.94
C ALA A 541 -8.99 8.40 7.32
N ALA A 542 -7.84 9.00 7.59
CA ALA A 542 -7.29 9.02 8.93
C ALA A 542 -8.33 9.63 9.90
N PRO A 543 -8.55 9.06 11.10
CA PRO A 543 -9.61 9.50 12.00
C PRO A 543 -9.57 10.99 12.36
N ALA A 544 -8.37 11.57 12.49
CA ALA A 544 -8.17 12.99 12.80
C ALA A 544 -8.21 13.91 11.57
N TYR A 545 -8.27 13.38 10.35
CA TYR A 545 -8.25 14.17 9.12
C TYR A 545 -9.67 14.60 8.73
N ILE A 546 -10.14 15.69 9.30
CA ILE A 546 -11.53 16.15 9.21
C ILE A 546 -11.96 16.40 7.77
N ILE A 547 -11.17 17.14 6.97
CA ILE A 547 -11.49 17.44 5.56
C ILE A 547 -11.58 16.16 4.72
N ALA A 548 -10.74 15.17 4.97
CA ALA A 548 -10.82 13.88 4.30
C ALA A 548 -12.15 13.16 4.63
N LYS A 549 -12.58 13.21 5.88
CA LYS A 549 -13.90 12.69 6.29
C LYS A 549 -15.05 13.46 5.66
N ASP A 550 -14.91 14.78 5.50
CA ASP A 550 -15.91 15.60 4.80
C ASP A 550 -16.03 15.23 3.32
N ILE A 551 -14.91 14.88 2.67
CA ILE A 551 -14.91 14.40 1.28
C ILE A 551 -15.67 13.06 1.17
N ILE A 552 -15.42 12.12 2.07
CA ILE A 552 -16.17 10.85 2.14
C ILE A 552 -17.66 11.13 2.31
N HIS A 553 -18.00 12.04 3.23
CA HIS A 553 -19.39 12.42 3.48
C HIS A 553 -20.07 12.98 2.23
N MET A 554 -19.41 13.87 1.51
CA MET A 554 -19.92 14.43 0.24
C MET A 554 -20.18 13.32 -0.79
N ILE A 555 -19.26 12.38 -0.95
CA ILE A 555 -19.40 11.26 -1.90
C ILE A 555 -20.61 10.37 -1.53
N LEU A 556 -20.75 10.04 -0.25
CA LEU A 556 -21.86 9.23 0.24
C LEU A 556 -23.22 9.96 0.09
N CYS A 557 -23.27 11.26 0.31
CA CYS A 557 -24.45 12.08 0.06
C CYS A 557 -24.82 12.09 -1.41
N LEU A 558 -23.84 12.26 -2.30
CA LEU A 558 -24.06 12.21 -3.75
C LEU A 558 -24.58 10.84 -4.19
N GLN A 559 -24.00 9.76 -3.67
CA GLN A 559 -24.47 8.40 -3.90
C GLN A 559 -25.96 8.25 -3.55
N GLN A 560 -26.36 8.72 -2.38
CA GLN A 560 -27.75 8.65 -1.93
C GLN A 560 -28.70 9.47 -2.81
N ILE A 561 -28.29 10.65 -3.25
CA ILE A 561 -29.07 11.49 -4.17
C ILE A 561 -29.31 10.77 -5.49
N ILE A 562 -28.24 10.22 -6.08
CA ILE A 562 -28.31 9.52 -7.37
C ILE A 562 -29.17 8.26 -7.27
N ASP A 563 -29.01 7.47 -6.20
CA ASP A 563 -29.78 6.25 -5.98
C ASP A 563 -31.30 6.49 -5.94
N LYS A 564 -31.71 7.68 -5.54
CA LYS A 564 -33.11 8.09 -5.46
C LYS A 564 -33.59 8.91 -6.65
N ASP A 565 -32.74 9.18 -7.63
CA ASP A 565 -33.10 9.99 -8.80
C ASP A 565 -33.29 9.11 -10.04
N PRO A 566 -34.55 8.82 -10.43
CA PRO A 566 -34.87 7.94 -11.56
C PRO A 566 -34.46 8.52 -12.92
N GLU A 567 -34.22 9.83 -13.01
CA GLU A 567 -33.76 10.45 -14.24
C GLU A 567 -32.25 10.26 -14.47
N VAL A 568 -31.49 10.01 -13.40
CA VAL A 568 -30.01 9.93 -13.44
C VAL A 568 -29.52 8.50 -13.24
N LYS A 569 -30.10 7.75 -12.32
CA LYS A 569 -29.64 6.40 -11.95
C LYS A 569 -29.44 5.45 -13.15
N PRO A 570 -30.26 5.44 -14.20
CA PRO A 570 -30.02 4.58 -15.38
C PRO A 570 -28.72 4.90 -16.12
N TYR A 571 -28.16 6.08 -15.93
CA TYR A 571 -26.98 6.58 -16.68
C TYR A 571 -25.74 6.77 -15.84
N LEU A 572 -25.89 6.98 -14.54
CA LEU A 572 -24.80 7.26 -13.63
C LEU A 572 -25.07 6.62 -12.26
N ASN A 573 -24.11 5.85 -11.77
CA ASN A 573 -24.06 5.39 -10.39
C ASN A 573 -22.77 5.84 -9.76
N VAL A 574 -22.85 6.26 -8.50
CA VAL A 574 -21.71 6.54 -7.64
C VAL A 574 -21.77 5.60 -6.46
N VAL A 575 -20.68 4.87 -6.23
CA VAL A 575 -20.61 3.85 -5.20
C VAL A 575 -19.31 4.04 -4.41
N MET A 576 -19.44 4.12 -3.09
CA MET A 576 -18.28 3.97 -2.21
C MET A 576 -18.38 2.60 -1.53
N VAL A 577 -17.39 1.73 -1.80
CA VAL A 577 -17.33 0.43 -1.14
C VAL A 577 -16.93 0.60 0.31
N ASN A 578 -17.51 -0.23 1.17
CA ASN A 578 -17.29 -0.20 2.60
C ASN A 578 -16.00 -0.96 2.94
N ASN A 579 -15.21 -0.41 3.86
CA ASN A 579 -14.04 -1.06 4.43
C ASN A 579 -13.04 -1.60 3.37
N TYR A 580 -12.62 -0.74 2.45
CA TYR A 580 -11.66 -1.09 1.41
C TYR A 580 -10.42 -1.77 2.01
N ASN A 581 -10.05 -2.92 1.46
CA ASN A 581 -8.93 -3.77 1.89
C ASN A 581 -8.34 -4.54 0.70
N VAL A 582 -7.36 -5.42 0.93
CA VAL A 582 -6.72 -6.21 -0.14
C VAL A 582 -7.74 -7.15 -0.80
N THR A 583 -8.62 -7.78 -0.04
CA THR A 583 -9.64 -8.69 -0.58
C THR A 583 -10.55 -7.98 -1.57
N LEU A 584 -11.03 -6.78 -1.25
CA LEU A 584 -11.80 -5.96 -2.18
C LEU A 584 -10.98 -5.51 -3.39
N ALA A 585 -9.73 -5.12 -3.18
CA ALA A 585 -8.83 -4.74 -4.27
C ALA A 585 -8.66 -5.85 -5.31
N GLU A 586 -8.54 -7.10 -4.86
CA GLU A 586 -8.43 -8.28 -5.74
C GLU A 586 -9.67 -8.51 -6.61
N LYS A 587 -10.83 -7.99 -6.20
CA LYS A 587 -12.09 -8.04 -6.97
C LYS A 587 -12.27 -6.79 -7.84
N LEU A 588 -11.93 -5.62 -7.32
CA LEU A 588 -12.11 -4.34 -8.00
C LEU A 588 -11.13 -4.15 -9.16
N ILE A 589 -9.87 -4.52 -8.99
CA ILE A 589 -8.81 -4.27 -9.96
C ILE A 589 -9.04 -5.02 -11.30
N PRO A 590 -9.34 -6.33 -11.30
CA PRO A 590 -9.63 -7.03 -12.56
C PRO A 590 -10.88 -6.52 -13.30
N ALA A 591 -11.82 -5.95 -12.59
CA ALA A 591 -13.09 -5.45 -13.12
C ALA A 591 -13.02 -4.01 -13.67
N CYS A 592 -11.92 -3.32 -13.49
CA CYS A 592 -11.79 -1.89 -13.82
C CYS A 592 -11.63 -1.66 -15.32
N ASP A 593 -12.36 -0.67 -15.86
CA ASP A 593 -12.16 -0.14 -17.21
C ASP A 593 -11.24 1.07 -17.20
N ILE A 594 -11.51 2.06 -16.35
CA ILE A 594 -10.75 3.30 -16.23
C ILE A 594 -10.15 3.41 -14.83
N SER A 595 -8.83 3.46 -14.77
CA SER A 595 -8.05 3.59 -13.54
C SER A 595 -7.78 5.06 -13.24
N GLU A 596 -8.38 5.58 -12.18
CA GLU A 596 -8.23 6.97 -11.75
C GLU A 596 -6.94 7.16 -10.95
N GLN A 597 -5.97 7.87 -11.55
CA GLN A 597 -4.64 8.15 -10.98
C GLN A 597 -4.36 9.66 -11.07
N ILE A 598 -5.18 10.45 -10.37
CA ILE A 598 -5.38 11.88 -10.57
C ILE A 598 -4.74 12.77 -9.50
N SER A 599 -3.69 12.31 -8.85
CA SER A 599 -2.94 13.11 -7.88
C SER A 599 -2.46 14.43 -8.51
N LEU A 600 -2.28 15.47 -7.68
CA LEU A 600 -1.63 16.67 -8.14
C LEU A 600 -0.19 16.36 -8.56
N ALA A 601 0.21 16.73 -9.76
CA ALA A 601 1.56 16.49 -10.25
C ALA A 601 2.62 17.00 -9.27
N SER A 602 3.66 16.22 -9.02
CA SER A 602 4.71 16.39 -8.01
C SER A 602 4.38 15.91 -6.59
N LYS A 603 3.20 15.31 -6.33
CA LYS A 603 2.79 14.95 -4.96
C LYS A 603 2.75 13.45 -4.68
N GLU A 604 2.39 12.62 -5.65
CA GLU A 604 2.48 11.16 -5.49
C GLU A 604 3.92 10.70 -5.76
N ALA A 605 4.54 10.01 -4.80
CA ALA A 605 5.90 9.52 -4.98
C ALA A 605 5.98 8.46 -6.10
N SER A 606 5.11 7.49 -6.10
CA SER A 606 5.04 6.46 -7.13
C SER A 606 3.59 6.08 -7.43
N GLY A 607 2.85 5.61 -6.42
CA GLY A 607 1.68 4.79 -6.59
C GLY A 607 2.08 3.35 -6.92
N THR A 608 1.22 2.41 -6.56
CA THR A 608 1.31 0.99 -6.96
C THR A 608 -0.01 0.46 -7.49
N GLY A 609 -1.12 1.11 -7.12
CA GLY A 609 -2.43 0.82 -7.69
C GLY A 609 -2.46 0.97 -9.20
N ASN A 610 -1.85 2.02 -9.73
CA ASN A 610 -1.68 2.26 -11.16
C ASN A 610 -1.08 1.05 -11.90
N MET A 611 -0.07 0.39 -11.32
CA MET A 611 0.60 -0.79 -11.88
C MET A 611 -0.33 -2.02 -11.90
N LYS A 612 -1.08 -2.23 -10.82
CA LYS A 612 -2.04 -3.34 -10.68
C LYS A 612 -3.17 -3.24 -11.71
N PHE A 613 -3.72 -2.05 -11.88
CA PHE A 613 -4.75 -1.77 -12.88
C PHE A 613 -4.23 -1.97 -14.30
N MET A 614 -3.06 -1.45 -14.62
CA MET A 614 -2.39 -1.62 -15.91
C MET A 614 -2.22 -3.10 -16.26
N LEU A 615 -1.72 -3.89 -15.31
CA LEU A 615 -1.52 -5.34 -15.46
C LEU A 615 -2.83 -6.09 -15.76
N ASN A 616 -3.95 -5.61 -15.28
CA ASN A 616 -5.28 -6.19 -15.48
C ASN A 616 -6.07 -5.56 -16.65
N GLY A 617 -5.42 -4.74 -17.46
CA GLY A 617 -6.00 -4.19 -18.67
C GLY A 617 -6.87 -2.96 -18.49
N ALA A 618 -6.87 -2.34 -17.31
CA ALA A 618 -7.49 -1.03 -17.15
C ALA A 618 -6.66 0.03 -17.87
N VAL A 619 -7.32 1.05 -18.41
CA VAL A 619 -6.65 2.19 -19.03
C VAL A 619 -6.53 3.31 -18.00
N THR A 620 -5.32 3.81 -17.82
CA THR A 620 -5.06 4.88 -16.85
C THR A 620 -5.59 6.22 -17.34
N LEU A 621 -6.33 6.90 -16.48
CA LEU A 621 -6.64 8.32 -16.60
C LEU A 621 -5.99 9.02 -15.42
N GLY A 622 -5.01 9.89 -15.70
CA GLY A 622 -4.21 10.46 -14.63
C GLY A 622 -3.38 11.67 -15.05
N THR A 623 -2.58 12.12 -14.11
CA THR A 623 -1.59 13.17 -14.29
C THR A 623 -0.22 12.56 -14.53
N ASP A 624 0.70 13.31 -15.14
CA ASP A 624 2.11 12.93 -15.22
C ASP A 624 2.78 13.13 -13.84
N ASP A 625 2.54 12.17 -12.96
CA ASP A 625 2.99 12.16 -11.57
C ASP A 625 3.41 10.74 -11.15
N GLY A 626 4.40 10.64 -10.30
CA GLY A 626 4.88 9.35 -9.81
C GLY A 626 5.18 8.37 -10.93
N ALA A 627 4.79 7.12 -10.75
CA ALA A 627 4.98 6.07 -11.75
C ALA A 627 4.05 6.20 -12.97
N ASN A 628 3.06 7.08 -12.96
CA ASN A 628 2.24 7.36 -14.15
C ASN A 628 3.11 7.84 -15.32
N VAL A 629 4.19 8.57 -15.05
CA VAL A 629 5.15 9.02 -16.07
C VAL A 629 5.79 7.80 -16.77
N GLU A 630 6.22 6.82 -16.02
CA GLU A 630 6.83 5.59 -16.56
C GLU A 630 5.79 4.72 -17.30
N ILE A 631 4.55 4.67 -16.82
CA ILE A 631 3.44 4.03 -17.55
C ILE A 631 3.22 4.72 -18.89
N HIS A 632 3.13 6.05 -18.89
CA HIS A 632 2.94 6.86 -20.08
C HIS A 632 4.04 6.62 -21.13
N GLU A 633 5.29 6.61 -20.70
CA GLU A 633 6.44 6.32 -21.58
C GLU A 633 6.35 4.91 -22.19
N LEU A 634 5.91 3.92 -21.42
CA LEU A 634 5.80 2.54 -21.88
C LEU A 634 4.65 2.29 -22.85
N VAL A 635 3.48 2.88 -22.61
CA VAL A 635 2.28 2.59 -23.40
C VAL A 635 2.06 3.58 -24.55
N GLY A 636 2.64 4.78 -24.47
CA GLY A 636 2.45 5.86 -25.45
C GLY A 636 1.13 6.61 -25.30
N ASP A 637 1.03 7.78 -25.94
CA ASP A 637 -0.09 8.72 -25.79
C ASP A 637 -1.46 8.14 -26.15
N ASP A 638 -1.51 7.18 -27.06
CA ASP A 638 -2.76 6.57 -27.53
C ASP A 638 -3.39 5.58 -26.53
N ASN A 639 -2.64 5.18 -25.48
CA ASN A 639 -3.07 4.11 -24.57
C ASN A 639 -3.16 4.55 -23.11
N ILE A 640 -3.22 5.86 -22.88
CA ILE A 640 -3.36 6.51 -21.59
C ILE A 640 -4.06 7.85 -21.78
N TYR A 641 -4.76 8.34 -20.77
CA TYR A 641 -5.38 9.66 -20.77
C TYR A 641 -4.70 10.55 -19.75
N ILE A 642 -3.82 11.44 -20.21
CA ILE A 642 -3.09 12.38 -19.37
C ILE A 642 -3.75 13.75 -19.42
N PHE A 643 -3.86 14.39 -18.27
CA PHE A 643 -4.40 15.74 -18.12
C PHE A 643 -3.63 16.50 -17.03
N GLY A 644 -3.92 17.80 -16.94
CA GLY A 644 -3.44 18.66 -15.86
C GLY A 644 -2.08 19.30 -16.12
N ASP A 645 -1.71 20.19 -15.21
CA ASP A 645 -0.44 20.91 -15.27
C ASP A 645 0.74 19.98 -14.96
N SER A 646 1.90 20.32 -15.50
CA SER A 646 3.15 19.59 -15.22
C SER A 646 3.64 19.79 -13.80
N SER A 647 4.51 18.90 -13.33
CA SER A 647 5.15 19.02 -12.01
C SER A 647 5.93 20.32 -11.87
N GLU A 648 6.62 20.78 -12.92
CA GLU A 648 7.34 22.05 -12.93
C GLU A 648 6.39 23.23 -12.72
N THR A 649 5.26 23.25 -13.42
CA THR A 649 4.24 24.31 -13.29
C THR A 649 3.68 24.34 -11.87
N VAL A 650 3.37 23.19 -11.30
CA VAL A 650 2.84 23.08 -9.94
C VAL A 650 3.86 23.56 -8.91
N ILE A 651 5.10 23.09 -9.00
CA ILE A 651 6.20 23.48 -8.09
C ILE A 651 6.43 25.00 -8.16
N GLU A 652 6.45 25.57 -9.36
CA GLU A 652 6.61 27.01 -9.54
C GLU A 652 5.44 27.82 -8.95
N ARG A 653 4.21 27.32 -9.10
CA ARG A 653 3.01 27.95 -8.53
C ARG A 653 3.05 27.96 -6.99
N TYR A 654 3.55 26.89 -6.38
CA TYR A 654 3.78 26.86 -4.92
C TYR A 654 4.86 27.85 -4.48
N LYS A 655 5.97 27.95 -5.22
CA LYS A 655 7.04 28.91 -4.93
C LYS A 655 6.56 30.36 -4.98
N LYS A 656 5.76 30.70 -5.98
CA LYS A 656 5.18 32.04 -6.15
C LYS A 656 4.04 32.34 -5.20
N ALA A 657 3.44 31.29 -4.61
CA ALA A 657 2.28 31.40 -3.71
C ALA A 657 1.15 32.27 -4.31
N ASN A 658 0.91 32.14 -5.62
CA ASN A 658 -0.01 33.01 -6.39
C ASN A 658 -1.30 32.28 -6.82
N TYR A 659 -1.56 31.08 -6.32
CA TYR A 659 -2.80 30.37 -6.60
C TYR A 659 -3.94 30.88 -5.70
N CYS A 660 -5.07 31.23 -6.33
CA CYS A 660 -6.30 31.59 -5.66
C CYS A 660 -7.45 30.77 -6.25
N SER A 661 -8.00 29.83 -5.48
CA SER A 661 -9.07 28.94 -5.94
C SER A 661 -10.34 29.70 -6.33
N LYS A 662 -10.63 30.80 -5.61
CA LYS A 662 -11.83 31.61 -5.88
C LYS A 662 -11.81 32.24 -7.27
N ASP A 663 -10.65 32.58 -7.81
CA ASP A 663 -10.55 33.16 -9.15
C ASP A 663 -11.05 32.17 -10.22
N TYR A 664 -10.74 30.89 -10.07
CA TYR A 664 -11.22 29.83 -10.95
C TYR A 664 -12.72 29.58 -10.78
N TYR A 665 -13.18 29.58 -9.53
CA TYR A 665 -14.60 29.46 -9.21
C TYR A 665 -15.42 30.59 -9.84
N ASP A 666 -14.96 31.83 -9.76
CA ASP A 666 -15.65 32.98 -10.33
C ASP A 666 -15.59 33.01 -11.87
N ALA A 667 -14.53 32.48 -12.47
CA ALA A 667 -14.29 32.50 -13.90
C ALA A 667 -14.95 31.33 -14.67
N ASP A 668 -15.13 30.18 -14.07
CA ASP A 668 -15.65 28.98 -14.72
C ASP A 668 -17.03 28.58 -14.17
N PRO A 669 -18.10 28.75 -14.97
CA PRO A 669 -19.46 28.38 -14.55
C PRO A 669 -19.61 26.89 -14.17
N ALA A 670 -18.86 25.99 -14.82
CA ALA A 670 -18.93 24.55 -14.51
C ALA A 670 -18.35 24.25 -13.12
N ILE A 671 -17.23 24.88 -12.77
CA ILE A 671 -16.66 24.79 -11.43
C ILE A 671 -17.63 25.36 -10.40
N LYS A 672 -18.13 26.55 -10.66
CA LYS A 672 -19.05 27.24 -9.75
C LYS A 672 -20.31 26.39 -9.47
N GLU A 673 -20.93 25.85 -10.50
CA GLU A 673 -22.14 25.04 -10.37
C GLU A 673 -21.88 23.75 -9.60
N ALA A 674 -20.77 23.07 -9.86
CA ALA A 674 -20.39 21.84 -9.15
C ALA A 674 -20.06 22.12 -7.67
N VAL A 675 -19.31 23.15 -7.38
CA VAL A 675 -18.94 23.52 -6.00
C VAL A 675 -20.17 24.00 -5.21
N ASP A 676 -21.02 24.84 -5.80
CA ASP A 676 -22.23 25.32 -5.17
C ASP A 676 -23.24 24.17 -4.86
N PHE A 677 -23.20 23.09 -5.64
CA PHE A 677 -24.04 21.93 -5.38
C PHE A 677 -23.76 21.27 -4.02
N ILE A 678 -22.52 21.37 -3.52
CA ILE A 678 -22.13 20.78 -2.21
C ILE A 678 -23.02 21.29 -1.09
N ILE A 679 -23.43 22.57 -1.15
CA ILE A 679 -24.32 23.19 -0.16
C ILE A 679 -25.75 23.41 -0.68
N SER A 680 -26.13 22.72 -1.74
CA SER A 680 -27.49 22.77 -2.29
C SER A 680 -28.50 22.18 -1.34
N LYS A 681 -29.77 22.53 -1.54
CA LYS A 681 -30.89 21.94 -0.76
C LYS A 681 -30.92 20.42 -0.83
N LYS A 682 -30.57 19.83 -1.98
CA LYS A 682 -30.52 18.36 -2.16
C LYS A 682 -29.43 17.74 -1.27
N MET A 683 -28.25 18.32 -1.26
CA MET A 683 -27.13 17.83 -0.43
C MET A 683 -27.41 18.02 1.06
N LEU A 684 -27.91 19.19 1.44
CA LEU A 684 -28.24 19.48 2.85
C LEU A 684 -29.41 18.64 3.39
N ALA A 685 -30.25 18.11 2.49
CA ALA A 685 -31.35 17.22 2.91
C ALA A 685 -30.88 15.81 3.30
N VAL A 686 -29.73 15.37 2.84
CA VAL A 686 -29.17 14.03 3.10
C VAL A 686 -27.85 14.07 3.84
N GLY A 687 -27.25 15.24 4.01
CA GLY A 687 -25.94 15.43 4.61
C GLY A 687 -25.96 16.36 5.83
N ASP A 688 -24.84 16.36 6.53
CA ASP A 688 -24.59 17.24 7.65
C ASP A 688 -24.11 18.61 7.15
N LYS A 689 -24.86 19.65 7.52
CA LYS A 689 -24.60 21.02 7.08
C LYS A 689 -23.19 21.50 7.44
N GLU A 690 -22.74 21.24 8.64
CA GLU A 690 -21.43 21.69 9.11
C GLU A 690 -20.27 21.08 8.27
N ASN A 691 -20.35 19.77 8.02
CA ASN A 691 -19.35 19.06 7.21
C ASN A 691 -19.34 19.56 5.76
N LEU A 692 -20.50 19.73 5.15
CA LEU A 692 -20.62 20.18 3.75
C LEU A 692 -20.18 21.65 3.59
N GLU A 693 -20.57 22.53 4.49
CA GLU A 693 -20.13 23.94 4.48
C GLU A 693 -18.64 24.07 4.73
N ARG A 694 -18.05 23.25 5.60
CA ARG A 694 -16.61 23.24 5.85
C ARG A 694 -15.84 22.85 4.59
N LEU A 695 -16.26 21.81 3.89
CA LEU A 695 -15.64 21.39 2.63
C LEU A 695 -15.80 22.46 1.54
N TYR A 696 -17.00 23.02 1.42
CA TYR A 696 -17.27 24.12 0.48
C TYR A 696 -16.32 25.30 0.72
N LYS A 697 -16.19 25.72 1.98
CA LYS A 697 -15.29 26.81 2.36
C LYS A 697 -13.82 26.48 2.07
N GLU A 698 -13.40 25.26 2.38
CA GLU A 698 -12.03 24.81 2.15
C GLU A 698 -11.66 24.88 0.67
N LEU A 699 -12.55 24.43 -0.22
CA LEU A 699 -12.33 24.50 -1.67
C LEU A 699 -12.24 25.95 -2.18
N LEU A 700 -13.04 26.88 -1.63
CA LEU A 700 -13.04 28.28 -2.06
C LEU A 700 -11.89 29.12 -1.50
N THR A 701 -11.37 28.77 -0.32
CA THR A 701 -10.40 29.61 0.39
C THR A 701 -8.98 29.03 0.37
N LYS A 702 -8.83 27.74 0.20
CA LYS A 702 -7.52 27.07 0.25
C LYS A 702 -7.25 26.24 -0.99
N ASP A 703 -8.02 25.16 -1.19
CA ASP A 703 -7.78 24.20 -2.27
C ASP A 703 -6.28 23.90 -2.46
N TRP A 704 -5.63 23.45 -1.39
CA TRP A 704 -4.18 23.25 -1.29
C TRP A 704 -3.57 22.44 -2.43
N PHE A 705 -4.36 21.55 -3.02
CA PHE A 705 -3.90 20.65 -4.07
C PHE A 705 -4.49 21.00 -5.44
N MET A 706 -4.79 22.28 -5.65
CA MET A 706 -5.05 22.87 -6.97
C MET A 706 -6.04 22.07 -7.82
N THR A 707 -7.18 21.75 -7.24
CA THR A 707 -8.24 20.99 -7.91
C THR A 707 -8.79 21.75 -9.14
N PHE A 708 -9.00 23.05 -9.02
CA PHE A 708 -9.67 23.83 -10.04
C PHE A 708 -8.84 24.12 -11.30
N PRO A 709 -7.53 24.37 -11.23
CA PRO A 709 -6.74 24.55 -12.45
C PRO A 709 -6.77 23.35 -13.40
N ASP A 710 -6.84 22.14 -12.86
CA ASP A 710 -6.85 20.90 -13.63
C ASP A 710 -8.27 20.40 -13.98
N PHE A 711 -9.32 21.01 -13.43
CA PHE A 711 -10.69 20.47 -13.53
C PHE A 711 -11.19 20.39 -14.96
N LYS A 712 -10.99 21.43 -15.77
CA LYS A 712 -11.44 21.46 -17.17
C LYS A 712 -10.78 20.36 -17.99
N SER A 713 -9.45 20.27 -17.92
CA SER A 713 -8.70 19.22 -18.64
C SER A 713 -9.04 17.81 -18.15
N TYR A 714 -9.35 17.66 -16.86
CA TYR A 714 -9.85 16.41 -16.32
C TYR A 714 -11.20 16.00 -16.92
N CYS A 715 -12.15 16.93 -16.99
CA CYS A 715 -13.44 16.69 -17.63
C CYS A 715 -13.28 16.30 -19.10
N GLU A 716 -12.42 16.99 -19.85
CA GLU A 716 -12.13 16.68 -21.26
C GLU A 716 -11.52 15.28 -21.41
N ALA A 717 -10.58 14.90 -20.57
CA ALA A 717 -9.97 13.56 -20.58
C ALA A 717 -11.01 12.47 -20.28
N LYS A 718 -11.89 12.68 -19.32
CA LYS A 718 -12.99 11.77 -19.01
C LYS A 718 -13.92 11.56 -20.19
N GLU A 719 -14.37 12.64 -20.82
CA GLU A 719 -15.26 12.56 -21.98
C GLU A 719 -14.60 11.84 -23.15
N LYS A 720 -13.31 12.08 -23.39
CA LYS A 720 -12.55 11.35 -24.41
C LYS A 720 -12.47 9.86 -24.10
N ALA A 721 -12.17 9.49 -22.87
CA ALA A 721 -12.13 8.08 -22.44
C ALA A 721 -13.48 7.37 -22.65
N PHE A 722 -14.58 8.01 -22.29
CA PHE A 722 -15.91 7.45 -22.48
C PHE A 722 -16.28 7.35 -23.98
N ALA A 723 -15.89 8.29 -24.80
CA ALA A 723 -16.08 8.23 -26.25
C ALA A 723 -15.28 7.07 -26.88
N ASP A 724 -14.00 6.95 -26.54
CA ASP A 724 -13.14 5.86 -27.02
C ASP A 724 -13.63 4.49 -26.57
N TYR A 725 -14.24 4.40 -25.39
CA TYR A 725 -14.82 3.14 -24.87
C TYR A 725 -15.88 2.55 -25.79
N GLU A 726 -16.63 3.38 -26.52
CA GLU A 726 -17.68 2.92 -27.43
C GLU A 726 -17.13 2.12 -28.63
N ASP A 727 -15.90 2.39 -29.07
CA ASP A 727 -15.20 1.56 -30.03
C ASP A 727 -14.53 0.38 -29.27
N ARG A 728 -15.24 -0.74 -29.23
CA ARG A 728 -14.84 -1.89 -28.41
C ARG A 728 -13.52 -2.52 -28.87
N THR A 729 -13.21 -2.49 -30.16
CA THR A 729 -11.94 -3.02 -30.68
C THR A 729 -10.78 -2.08 -30.38
N LEU A 730 -10.99 -0.78 -30.49
CA LEU A 730 -10.02 0.22 -30.05
C LEU A 730 -9.71 0.07 -28.56
N TRP A 731 -10.75 -0.06 -27.73
CA TRP A 731 -10.59 -0.23 -26.28
C TRP A 731 -9.83 -1.50 -25.93
N ALA A 732 -10.16 -2.63 -26.57
CA ALA A 732 -9.44 -3.89 -26.38
C ALA A 732 -7.95 -3.79 -26.74
N ARG A 733 -7.60 -3.05 -27.79
CA ARG A 733 -6.20 -2.79 -28.14
C ARG A 733 -5.49 -1.97 -27.07
N LYS A 734 -6.13 -0.92 -26.53
CA LYS A 734 -5.58 -0.16 -25.40
C LYS A 734 -5.33 -1.06 -24.19
N MET A 735 -6.29 -1.92 -23.86
CA MET A 735 -6.14 -2.91 -22.80
C MET A 735 -4.91 -3.81 -23.03
N LEU A 736 -4.79 -4.34 -24.21
CA LEU A 736 -3.71 -5.27 -24.56
C LEU A 736 -2.33 -4.61 -24.49
N VAL A 737 -2.19 -3.37 -24.97
CA VAL A 737 -0.93 -2.62 -24.88
C VAL A 737 -0.55 -2.40 -23.40
N ASN A 738 -1.50 -2.01 -22.56
CA ASN A 738 -1.25 -1.84 -21.14
C ASN A 738 -0.76 -3.14 -20.49
N ILE A 739 -1.43 -4.27 -20.74
CA ILE A 739 -1.02 -5.58 -20.20
C ILE A 739 0.39 -5.94 -20.70
N SER A 740 0.65 -5.78 -22.00
CA SER A 740 1.92 -6.16 -22.59
C SER A 740 3.12 -5.38 -22.04
N GLN A 741 2.92 -4.14 -21.63
CA GLN A 741 3.96 -3.28 -21.07
C GLN A 741 4.07 -3.32 -19.54
N ALA A 742 3.18 -4.05 -18.86
CA ALA A 742 3.12 -4.08 -17.41
C ALA A 742 4.27 -4.87 -16.77
N GLY A 743 5.00 -5.67 -17.53
CA GLY A 743 6.08 -6.52 -17.00
C GLY A 743 7.19 -5.75 -16.28
N TYR A 744 7.49 -4.54 -16.71
CA TYR A 744 8.44 -3.66 -16.06
C TYR A 744 8.09 -3.40 -14.57
N PHE A 745 6.81 -3.41 -14.23
CA PHE A 745 6.34 -3.15 -12.86
C PHE A 745 6.25 -4.41 -11.98
N SER A 746 6.89 -5.50 -12.37
CA SER A 746 7.08 -6.65 -11.47
C SER A 746 7.98 -6.27 -10.30
N SER A 747 7.56 -6.61 -9.08
CA SER A 747 8.41 -6.45 -7.90
C SER A 747 9.66 -7.34 -7.94
N ASP A 748 9.66 -8.39 -8.75
CA ASP A 748 10.86 -9.20 -8.96
C ASP A 748 11.98 -8.38 -9.65
N ARG A 749 11.63 -7.55 -10.62
CA ARG A 749 12.56 -6.58 -11.20
C ARG A 749 13.07 -5.61 -10.15
N THR A 750 12.15 -4.99 -9.39
CA THR A 750 12.50 -4.01 -8.35
C THR A 750 13.47 -4.61 -7.33
N ILE A 751 13.16 -5.79 -6.80
CA ILE A 751 13.99 -6.45 -5.78
C ILE A 751 15.33 -6.88 -6.37
N GLY A 752 15.35 -7.33 -7.63
CA GLY A 752 16.61 -7.61 -8.33
C GLY A 752 17.53 -6.38 -8.41
N GLU A 753 16.96 -5.20 -8.64
CA GLU A 753 17.71 -3.94 -8.65
C GLU A 753 18.20 -3.52 -7.26
N TYR A 754 17.35 -3.67 -6.23
CA TYR A 754 17.78 -3.45 -4.84
C TYR A 754 18.95 -4.36 -4.46
N ASP A 755 18.88 -5.65 -4.79
CA ASP A 755 19.94 -6.59 -4.47
C ASP A 755 21.24 -6.25 -5.21
N ARG A 756 21.17 -6.00 -6.51
CA ARG A 756 22.34 -5.67 -7.33
C ARG A 756 23.03 -4.41 -6.86
N ASP A 757 22.28 -3.34 -6.55
CA ASP A 757 22.83 -2.01 -6.35
C ASP A 757 23.07 -1.66 -4.86
N ILE A 758 22.24 -2.21 -3.96
CA ILE A 758 22.22 -1.81 -2.55
C ILE A 758 22.56 -2.98 -1.61
N TRP A 759 21.79 -4.07 -1.65
CA TRP A 759 21.90 -5.13 -0.64
C TRP A 759 23.07 -6.06 -0.85
N LYS A 760 23.33 -6.45 -2.08
CA LYS A 760 24.45 -7.35 -2.46
C LYS A 760 24.45 -8.64 -1.62
N LEU A 761 23.31 -9.33 -1.61
CA LEU A 761 23.08 -10.57 -0.87
C LEU A 761 23.64 -11.79 -1.60
N ARG A 762 23.81 -11.69 -2.94
CA ARG A 762 24.39 -12.73 -3.82
C ARG A 762 25.86 -12.44 -4.07
#